data_8aa8b5c9a67ae50f0ce5252ee7913fbb
#
_entry.id   8aa8b5c9a67ae50f0ce5252ee7913fbb
#
_cell.length_a   1.000
_cell.length_b   1.000
_cell.length_c   1.000
_cell.angle_alpha   90.00
_cell.angle_beta   90.00
_cell.angle_gamma   90.00
#
_symmetry.space_group_name_H-M   'P 1'
#
loop_
_entity.id
_entity.type
_entity.pdbx_description
1 polymer ?
#
loop_
_entity_poly.entity_id
_entity_poly.type
_entity_poly.pdbx_seq_one_letter_code
_entity_poly.pdbx_strand_id
1 'polypeptide(L)'
;MLRVWRCGAILGGLLLVCSLNNPLLVRAEEDEFDAGNFEIGLDRGIELSELEYEDQCKPVADAEWKLLHDAKNPSTLEQWEKALRQFASFKKRERQRMNDEFQETSDDESSALVYKFSVIKTPGDALLEDADYEKLVKFVGKNRVLRATSRYSNAGKNLTREEVEYLLSHNGKPEDKLRAWATWHQSFSSQLDDFPSVLQLVQKAAEANDQNDAKSYWELLTGESDAYSYFPMQLDRLTELRQTLVNFTGSRLAKKYNLELRKLDDKYLVPAHLLGSLSGSDWTHLAFDVAPKPQVFADIRTNLWEKRMMGRSLYKVASSLGKRFLGQSVSPYHQAESDFWGNSNFRAECPGSLVSFCKLEKIRVSTCNEPSIANYLAAHKNVAKILLHQMSSKFPILNDVNRYSVMEEAVAELFSILAASPAWLRNVGLMNASIGHEEAKLASLTITALDVLPRLAYYRTVDEWRLQAIENNETDPKKLTSDWWKHRLQNEFTYSEDGEPPTFLSDDHVASNKPYLSKILGIVLAFQMYENIMKSTDIRHEYFDKNSSNSNLVYMVQNNSENWKTLINTFMKIDSISPQHMSTFFEELEFYYQNQDYDESKNTTYDYNAKEIELEQLEKRYRKMAATTTTSTTTTTTTPKATTTTTTTTFRSVVVKTKIPKSQIKDSLLKSGESMKKPVDKELSFQEDNEESPKVNTSKAVWVVAAVLVATVTICIIAIFGRRRCNRTPKNRRYV
;
A
#
# COMPACT_ATOMS: atom_id res chain seq x y z
N MET A 1 27.66 -41.61 15.71
CA MET A 1 28.15 -40.29 15.33
C MET A 1 29.68 -40.24 15.12
N LEU A 2 30.52 -40.86 15.92
CA LEU A 2 31.98 -40.84 15.79
C LEU A 2 32.61 -41.43 14.50
N ARG A 3 31.85 -42.16 13.64
CA ARG A 3 32.36 -42.76 12.38
C ARG A 3 32.17 -41.90 11.12
N VAL A 4 31.37 -40.85 11.19
CA VAL A 4 31.11 -39.95 10.05
C VAL A 4 32.22 -38.86 9.98
N TRP A 5 32.82 -38.52 11.11
CA TRP A 5 33.90 -37.52 11.19
C TRP A 5 35.25 -37.95 10.59
N ARG A 6 35.53 -39.25 10.56
CA ARG A 6 36.80 -39.73 9.97
C ARG A 6 36.89 -39.63 8.45
N CYS A 7 35.74 -39.61 7.75
CA CYS A 7 35.73 -39.41 6.28
C CYS A 7 35.79 -37.92 5.89
N GLY A 8 35.35 -36.99 6.73
CA GLY A 8 35.43 -35.56 6.47
C GLY A 8 36.85 -34.99 6.61
N ALA A 9 37.63 -35.52 7.55
CA ALA A 9 39.00 -35.07 7.79
C ALA A 9 39.98 -35.40 6.64
N ILE A 10 39.67 -36.41 5.83
CA ILE A 10 40.53 -36.81 4.69
C ILE A 10 40.30 -35.87 3.48
N LEU A 11 39.14 -35.27 3.34
CA LEU A 11 38.87 -34.30 2.26
C LEU A 11 39.41 -32.90 2.57
N GLY A 12 39.46 -32.51 3.84
CA GLY A 12 40.08 -31.22 4.27
C GLY A 12 41.59 -31.23 4.15
N GLY A 13 42.24 -32.40 4.36
CA GLY A 13 43.70 -32.56 4.29
C GLY A 13 44.30 -32.48 2.87
N LEU A 14 43.51 -32.83 1.84
CA LEU A 14 43.98 -32.81 0.43
C LEU A 14 43.97 -31.41 -0.21
N LEU A 15 43.26 -30.47 0.33
CA LEU A 15 43.25 -29.07 -0.14
C LEU A 15 44.35 -28.22 0.47
N LEU A 16 44.94 -28.65 1.57
CA LEU A 16 46.05 -27.92 2.28
C LEU A 16 47.46 -28.34 1.88
N VAL A 17 47.62 -29.45 1.14
CA VAL A 17 48.94 -29.98 0.76
C VAL A 17 49.57 -29.27 -0.46
N CYS A 18 48.82 -28.45 -1.19
CA CYS A 18 49.33 -27.75 -2.36
C CYS A 18 49.95 -26.38 -2.12
N SER A 19 50.09 -25.92 -0.88
CA SER A 19 50.59 -24.55 -0.66
C SER A 19 51.51 -24.29 0.54
N LEU A 20 52.17 -25.23 1.14
CA LEU A 20 53.23 -24.88 2.14
C LEU A 20 54.30 -25.97 2.26
N ASN A 21 55.44 -25.75 1.60
CA ASN A 21 56.74 -26.34 1.95
C ASN A 21 57.33 -25.56 3.12
N ASN A 22 57.04 -25.96 4.35
CA ASN A 22 57.90 -25.71 5.50
C ASN A 22 57.47 -26.58 6.70
N PRO A 23 58.34 -27.34 7.32
CA PRO A 23 58.02 -28.18 8.46
C PRO A 23 58.14 -27.39 9.73
N LEU A 24 57.04 -26.85 10.27
CA LEU A 24 56.98 -26.46 11.68
C LEU A 24 56.07 -27.45 12.40
N LEU A 25 56.69 -28.22 13.29
CA LEU A 25 56.03 -29.08 14.27
C LEU A 25 55.16 -28.19 15.17
N VAL A 26 53.85 -28.22 14.93
CA VAL A 26 52.88 -27.72 15.89
C VAL A 26 52.43 -28.91 16.75
N ARG A 27 52.80 -28.85 18.02
CA ARG A 27 52.30 -29.69 19.07
C ARG A 27 50.80 -29.42 19.20
N ALA A 28 49.92 -30.37 18.87
CA ALA A 28 48.51 -30.27 19.15
C ALA A 28 48.35 -30.45 20.66
N GLU A 29 48.05 -29.39 21.36
CA GLU A 29 47.38 -29.45 22.66
C GLU A 29 45.94 -29.93 22.38
N GLU A 30 45.56 -31.02 23.04
CA GLU A 30 44.18 -31.47 23.10
C GLU A 30 43.46 -30.49 24.05
N ASP A 31 42.97 -29.38 23.50
CA ASP A 31 42.00 -28.61 24.23
C ASP A 31 40.75 -29.47 24.38
N GLU A 32 40.46 -29.88 25.59
CA GLU A 32 39.16 -30.39 26.02
C GLU A 32 38.12 -29.35 25.61
N PHE A 33 37.30 -29.68 24.61
CA PHE A 33 36.21 -28.87 24.20
C PHE A 33 35.21 -28.86 25.36
N ASP A 34 35.38 -27.88 26.25
CA ASP A 34 34.40 -27.59 27.27
C ASP A 34 33.10 -27.25 26.56
N ALA A 35 32.12 -28.13 26.70
CA ALA A 35 30.72 -27.85 26.30
C ALA A 35 30.09 -26.92 27.33
N GLY A 36 30.86 -25.89 27.75
CA GLY A 36 30.38 -24.79 28.53
C GLY A 36 29.28 -24.06 27.75
N ASN A 37 28.27 -23.71 28.41
CA ASN A 37 27.12 -22.94 27.94
C ASN A 37 27.59 -21.87 26.94
N PHE A 38 27.38 -22.13 25.66
CA PHE A 38 27.51 -21.10 24.62
C PHE A 38 26.33 -20.17 24.83
N GLU A 39 26.48 -19.12 25.62
CA GLU A 39 25.53 -18.03 25.69
C GLU A 39 25.44 -17.43 24.30
N ILE A 40 24.29 -17.67 23.65
CA ILE A 40 24.01 -17.07 22.36
C ILE A 40 23.78 -15.58 22.63
N GLY A 41 24.61 -14.70 22.05
CA GLY A 41 24.42 -13.26 22.18
C GLY A 41 23.05 -12.81 21.61
N LEU A 42 22.52 -11.71 22.08
CA LEU A 42 21.21 -11.17 21.70
C LEU A 42 21.09 -10.97 20.16
N ASP A 43 22.16 -10.54 19.50
CA ASP A 43 22.23 -10.39 18.04
C ASP A 43 21.91 -11.69 17.30
N ARG A 44 22.49 -12.80 17.72
CA ARG A 44 22.21 -14.13 17.16
C ARG A 44 20.82 -14.64 17.53
N GLY A 45 20.35 -14.33 18.73
CA GLY A 45 18.99 -14.65 19.16
C GLY A 45 17.96 -14.00 18.27
N ILE A 46 18.16 -12.72 17.91
CA ILE A 46 17.30 -11.96 16.99
C ILE A 46 17.43 -12.48 15.56
N GLU A 47 18.63 -12.78 15.07
CA GLU A 47 18.82 -13.36 13.72
C GLU A 47 18.07 -14.70 13.56
N LEU A 48 18.06 -15.55 14.56
CA LEU A 48 17.29 -16.80 14.56
C LEU A 48 15.79 -16.53 14.52
N SER A 49 15.29 -15.58 15.33
CA SER A 49 13.88 -15.15 15.28
C SER A 49 13.48 -14.66 13.90
N GLU A 50 14.34 -13.90 13.22
CA GLU A 50 14.05 -13.36 11.89
C GLU A 50 13.97 -14.44 10.82
N LEU A 51 14.83 -15.45 10.88
CA LEU A 51 14.78 -16.58 9.96
C LEU A 51 13.48 -17.39 10.14
N GLU A 52 13.10 -17.69 11.38
CA GLU A 52 11.85 -18.38 11.66
C GLU A 52 10.62 -17.51 11.32
N TYR A 53 10.71 -16.21 11.59
CA TYR A 53 9.64 -15.27 11.28
C TYR A 53 9.28 -15.28 9.79
N GLU A 54 10.27 -15.29 8.90
CA GLU A 54 10.03 -15.35 7.46
C GLU A 54 9.24 -16.61 7.07
N ASP A 55 9.60 -17.76 7.64
CA ASP A 55 8.96 -19.02 7.34
C ASP A 55 7.54 -19.13 7.91
N GLN A 56 7.27 -18.55 9.08
CA GLN A 56 5.95 -18.55 9.73
C GLN A 56 5.00 -17.49 9.16
N CYS A 57 5.52 -16.35 8.71
CA CYS A 57 4.74 -15.26 8.13
C CYS A 57 4.25 -15.60 6.71
N LYS A 58 5.06 -16.28 5.91
CA LYS A 58 4.72 -16.61 4.52
C LYS A 58 3.39 -17.37 4.35
N PRO A 59 3.03 -18.39 5.17
CA PRO A 59 1.72 -19.03 5.09
C PRO A 59 0.54 -18.09 5.31
N VAL A 60 0.70 -17.07 6.16
CA VAL A 60 -0.33 -16.03 6.37
C VAL A 60 -0.54 -15.22 5.10
N ALA A 61 0.55 -14.75 4.49
CA ALA A 61 0.49 -13.97 3.25
C ALA A 61 -0.08 -14.78 2.08
N ASP A 62 0.31 -16.05 1.94
CA ASP A 62 -0.22 -16.96 0.92
C ASP A 62 -1.74 -17.17 1.11
N ALA A 63 -2.19 -17.33 2.34
CA ALA A 63 -3.61 -17.52 2.66
C ALA A 63 -4.41 -16.22 2.48
N GLU A 64 -3.85 -15.07 2.85
CA GLU A 64 -4.46 -13.75 2.63
C GLU A 64 -4.62 -13.46 1.14
N TRP A 65 -3.59 -13.74 0.33
CA TRP A 65 -3.66 -13.59 -1.11
C TRP A 65 -4.78 -14.46 -1.73
N LYS A 66 -4.93 -15.70 -1.25
CA LYS A 66 -6.03 -16.58 -1.70
C LYS A 66 -7.39 -16.05 -1.28
N LEU A 67 -7.53 -15.59 -0.04
CA LEU A 67 -8.79 -15.04 0.47
C LEU A 67 -9.21 -13.79 -0.31
N LEU A 68 -8.28 -12.90 -0.65
CA LEU A 68 -8.56 -11.73 -1.49
C LEU A 68 -9.14 -12.10 -2.86
N HIS A 69 -8.70 -13.22 -3.44
CA HIS A 69 -9.11 -13.65 -4.78
C HIS A 69 -10.30 -14.61 -4.80
N ASP A 70 -10.58 -15.28 -3.69
CA ASP A 70 -11.66 -16.28 -3.60
C ASP A 70 -12.35 -16.24 -2.23
N ALA A 71 -12.85 -15.06 -1.85
CA ALA A 71 -13.53 -14.84 -0.56
C ALA A 71 -14.86 -15.60 -0.42
N LYS A 72 -15.44 -16.11 -1.52
CA LYS A 72 -16.66 -16.90 -1.48
C LYS A 72 -16.43 -18.36 -1.08
N ASN A 73 -15.21 -18.83 -1.15
CA ASN A 73 -14.86 -20.19 -0.80
C ASN A 73 -14.57 -20.28 0.72
N PRO A 74 -15.38 -20.98 1.50
CA PRO A 74 -15.17 -21.08 2.95
C PRO A 74 -13.79 -21.65 3.31
N SER A 75 -13.22 -22.51 2.45
CA SER A 75 -11.90 -23.10 2.71
C SER A 75 -10.76 -22.09 2.68
N THR A 76 -10.87 -20.99 1.89
CA THR A 76 -9.86 -19.92 1.88
C THR A 76 -9.89 -19.13 3.17
N LEU A 77 -11.07 -18.87 3.71
CA LEU A 77 -11.24 -18.22 5.01
C LEU A 77 -10.66 -19.10 6.14
N GLU A 78 -11.02 -20.38 6.17
CA GLU A 78 -10.52 -21.32 7.18
C GLU A 78 -8.97 -21.43 7.15
N GLN A 79 -8.37 -21.49 5.95
CA GLN A 79 -6.92 -21.50 5.78
C GLN A 79 -6.27 -20.23 6.32
N TRP A 80 -6.86 -19.07 6.06
CA TRP A 80 -6.37 -17.79 6.54
C TRP A 80 -6.47 -17.69 8.07
N GLU A 81 -7.62 -18.04 8.65
CA GLU A 81 -7.80 -18.06 10.11
C GLU A 81 -6.80 -19.00 10.80
N LYS A 82 -6.60 -20.20 10.23
CA LYS A 82 -5.62 -21.16 10.74
C LYS A 82 -4.19 -20.62 10.69
N ALA A 83 -3.81 -20.01 9.57
CA ALA A 83 -2.46 -19.45 9.40
C ALA A 83 -2.19 -18.33 10.42
N LEU A 84 -3.16 -17.45 10.67
CA LEU A 84 -3.05 -16.41 11.68
C LEU A 84 -2.87 -16.97 13.09
N ARG A 85 -3.65 -17.98 13.49
CA ARG A 85 -3.49 -18.61 14.80
C ARG A 85 -2.12 -19.27 14.98
N GLN A 86 -1.61 -19.94 13.95
CA GLN A 86 -0.27 -20.53 13.97
C GLN A 86 0.82 -19.47 14.11
N PHE A 87 0.67 -18.36 13.40
CA PHE A 87 1.60 -17.25 13.47
C PHE A 87 1.57 -16.54 14.84
N ALA A 88 0.39 -16.38 15.44
CA ALA A 88 0.28 -15.85 16.81
C ALA A 88 0.95 -16.78 17.84
N SER A 89 0.78 -18.11 17.71
CA SER A 89 1.46 -19.09 18.57
C SER A 89 2.98 -19.03 18.42
N PHE A 90 3.49 -18.80 17.21
CA PHE A 90 4.92 -18.56 16.98
C PHE A 90 5.40 -17.32 17.74
N LYS A 91 4.70 -16.19 17.59
CA LYS A 91 5.07 -14.93 18.26
C LYS A 91 5.08 -15.06 19.80
N LYS A 92 4.10 -15.78 20.38
CA LYS A 92 4.07 -16.07 21.81
C LYS A 92 5.32 -16.83 22.26
N ARG A 93 5.73 -17.87 21.50
CA ARG A 93 6.97 -18.64 21.80
C ARG A 93 8.21 -17.79 21.70
N GLU A 94 8.32 -16.94 20.67
CA GLU A 94 9.48 -16.07 20.50
C GLU A 94 9.59 -15.03 21.63
N ARG A 95 8.47 -14.43 22.04
CA ARG A 95 8.45 -13.57 23.24
C ARG A 95 8.95 -14.31 24.47
N GLN A 96 8.43 -15.52 24.71
CA GLN A 96 8.85 -16.30 25.87
C GLN A 96 10.33 -16.65 25.78
N ARG A 97 10.82 -17.14 24.64
CA ARG A 97 12.23 -17.45 24.43
C ARG A 97 13.12 -16.23 24.70
N MET A 98 12.75 -15.07 24.16
CA MET A 98 13.52 -13.83 24.36
C MET A 98 13.51 -13.37 25.81
N ASN A 99 12.41 -13.57 26.54
CA ASN A 99 12.36 -13.25 27.97
C ASN A 99 13.18 -14.23 28.82
N ASP A 100 13.25 -15.50 28.43
CA ASP A 100 13.96 -16.54 29.18
C ASP A 100 15.49 -16.46 28.92
N GLU A 101 15.91 -16.15 27.68
CA GLU A 101 17.32 -16.10 27.27
C GLU A 101 17.97 -14.74 27.55
N PHE A 102 17.20 -13.63 27.42
CA PHE A 102 17.70 -12.25 27.50
C PHE A 102 16.82 -11.42 28.44
N GLN A 103 17.25 -11.23 29.67
CA GLN A 103 16.47 -10.50 30.67
C GLN A 103 16.49 -9.00 30.44
N GLU A 104 17.63 -8.43 30.09
CA GLU A 104 17.83 -7.00 29.82
C GLU A 104 18.85 -6.81 28.68
N THR A 105 18.73 -5.68 27.98
CA THR A 105 19.74 -5.26 26.99
C THR A 105 20.91 -4.62 27.73
N SER A 106 22.14 -4.90 27.31
CA SER A 106 23.31 -4.23 27.86
C SER A 106 23.42 -2.78 27.34
N ASP A 107 24.02 -1.88 28.10
CA ASP A 107 24.24 -0.48 27.70
C ASP A 107 25.14 -0.35 26.45
N ASP A 108 25.86 -1.40 26.09
CA ASP A 108 26.74 -1.43 24.92
C ASP A 108 26.03 -1.86 23.62
N GLU A 109 24.75 -2.24 23.67
CA GLU A 109 24.02 -2.69 22.50
C GLU A 109 23.55 -1.55 21.59
N SER A 110 23.54 -1.81 20.28
CA SER A 110 23.08 -0.80 19.31
C SER A 110 21.58 -0.48 19.47
N SER A 111 21.20 0.76 19.23
CA SER A 111 19.79 1.20 19.27
C SER A 111 18.88 0.37 18.36
N ALA A 112 19.39 -0.10 17.22
CA ALA A 112 18.66 -0.96 16.30
C ALA A 112 18.37 -2.34 16.91
N LEU A 113 19.31 -2.91 17.65
CA LEU A 113 19.17 -4.21 18.29
C LEU A 113 18.15 -4.13 19.44
N VAL A 114 18.28 -3.10 20.28
CA VAL A 114 17.31 -2.79 21.36
C VAL A 114 15.91 -2.62 20.82
N TYR A 115 15.76 -1.90 19.70
CA TYR A 115 14.45 -1.70 19.06
C TYR A 115 13.85 -3.03 18.55
N LYS A 116 14.63 -3.88 17.88
CA LYS A 116 14.18 -5.20 17.41
C LYS A 116 13.78 -6.10 18.57
N PHE A 117 14.57 -6.12 19.62
CA PHE A 117 14.26 -6.86 20.84
C PHE A 117 12.91 -6.42 21.44
N SER A 118 12.66 -5.11 21.55
CA SER A 118 11.39 -4.57 22.05
C SER A 118 10.21 -4.98 21.17
N VAL A 119 10.37 -5.05 19.82
CA VAL A 119 9.31 -5.50 18.90
C VAL A 119 8.97 -6.97 19.13
N ILE A 120 9.96 -7.84 19.33
CA ILE A 120 9.73 -9.26 19.61
C ILE A 120 9.02 -9.44 20.97
N LYS A 121 9.42 -8.67 21.97
CA LYS A 121 8.83 -8.73 23.34
C LYS A 121 7.38 -8.24 23.40
N THR A 122 6.95 -7.41 22.46
CA THR A 122 5.60 -6.83 22.44
C THR A 122 4.88 -7.14 21.13
N PRO A 123 4.49 -8.40 20.88
CA PRO A 123 3.95 -8.86 19.61
C PRO A 123 2.48 -8.46 19.37
N GLY A 124 1.93 -7.60 20.20
CA GLY A 124 0.59 -7.04 20.03
C GLY A 124 -0.54 -8.04 20.30
N ASP A 125 -1.57 -8.03 19.46
CA ASP A 125 -2.79 -8.86 19.62
C ASP A 125 -2.48 -10.37 19.67
N ALA A 126 -1.32 -10.79 19.19
CA ALA A 126 -0.90 -12.19 19.28
C ALA A 126 -0.80 -12.69 20.73
N LEU A 127 -0.68 -11.81 21.72
CA LEU A 127 -0.64 -12.17 23.16
C LEU A 127 -2.01 -12.41 23.79
N LEU A 128 -3.10 -12.06 23.12
CA LEU A 128 -4.43 -12.41 23.59
C LEU A 128 -4.53 -13.91 23.91
N GLU A 129 -5.37 -14.26 24.88
CA GLU A 129 -5.76 -15.65 25.11
C GLU A 129 -6.26 -16.31 23.83
N ASP A 130 -6.03 -17.60 23.64
CA ASP A 130 -6.33 -18.28 22.37
C ASP A 130 -7.80 -18.14 21.97
N ALA A 131 -8.73 -18.18 22.92
CA ALA A 131 -10.16 -17.99 22.65
C ALA A 131 -10.49 -16.55 22.22
N ASP A 132 -9.87 -15.56 22.83
CA ASP A 132 -10.06 -14.14 22.50
C ASP A 132 -9.41 -13.82 21.13
N TYR A 133 -8.21 -14.35 20.86
CA TYR A 133 -7.58 -14.20 19.56
C TYR A 133 -8.38 -14.88 18.44
N GLU A 134 -8.92 -16.08 18.69
CA GLU A 134 -9.80 -16.75 17.73
C GLU A 134 -11.08 -15.95 17.46
N LYS A 135 -11.66 -15.33 18.49
CA LYS A 135 -12.83 -14.45 18.34
C LYS A 135 -12.51 -13.26 17.44
N LEU A 136 -11.38 -12.59 17.67
CA LEU A 136 -10.91 -11.48 16.83
C LEU A 136 -10.74 -11.93 15.37
N VAL A 137 -10.00 -13.02 15.15
CA VAL A 137 -9.71 -13.54 13.81
C VAL A 137 -10.99 -13.91 13.05
N LYS A 138 -11.94 -14.57 13.70
CA LYS A 138 -13.24 -14.92 13.10
C LYS A 138 -14.07 -13.69 12.75
N PHE A 139 -14.08 -12.67 13.60
CA PHE A 139 -14.77 -11.42 13.33
C PHE A 139 -14.18 -10.71 12.11
N VAL A 140 -12.86 -10.55 12.06
CA VAL A 140 -12.14 -9.95 10.93
C VAL A 140 -12.37 -10.73 9.64
N GLY A 141 -12.26 -12.05 9.69
CA GLY A 141 -12.46 -12.91 8.53
C GLY A 141 -13.88 -12.80 7.96
N LYS A 142 -14.91 -12.84 8.84
CA LYS A 142 -16.31 -12.61 8.43
C LYS A 142 -16.50 -11.22 7.81
N ASN A 143 -15.87 -10.19 8.37
CA ASN A 143 -15.92 -8.84 7.83
C ASN A 143 -15.31 -8.75 6.43
N ARG A 144 -14.12 -9.32 6.22
CA ARG A 144 -13.47 -9.37 4.90
C ARG A 144 -14.31 -10.09 3.85
N VAL A 145 -14.94 -11.21 4.21
CA VAL A 145 -15.87 -11.91 3.32
C VAL A 145 -17.08 -11.05 2.99
N LEU A 146 -17.69 -10.37 3.97
CA LEU A 146 -18.81 -9.45 3.74
C LEU A 146 -18.41 -8.32 2.78
N ARG A 147 -17.26 -7.69 2.99
CA ARG A 147 -16.76 -6.62 2.10
C ARG A 147 -16.58 -7.09 0.66
N ALA A 148 -16.07 -8.30 0.46
CA ALA A 148 -15.85 -8.87 -0.87
C ALA A 148 -17.12 -9.39 -1.54
N THR A 149 -18.10 -9.86 -0.76
CA THR A 149 -19.26 -10.60 -1.30
C THR A 149 -20.58 -9.86 -1.23
N SER A 150 -20.71 -8.81 -0.41
CA SER A 150 -21.94 -8.00 -0.33
C SER A 150 -22.30 -7.37 -1.67
N ARG A 151 -23.58 -7.28 -1.93
CA ARG A 151 -24.13 -6.74 -3.17
C ARG A 151 -25.30 -5.82 -2.88
N TYR A 152 -25.35 -4.72 -3.61
CA TYR A 152 -26.51 -3.82 -3.63
C TYR A 152 -27.41 -4.19 -4.80
N SER A 153 -28.67 -4.56 -4.51
CA SER A 153 -29.63 -4.89 -5.55
C SER A 153 -30.39 -3.64 -6.02
N ASN A 154 -30.21 -3.24 -7.28
CA ASN A 154 -30.88 -2.09 -7.88
C ASN A 154 -31.42 -2.46 -9.26
N ALA A 155 -32.75 -2.30 -9.45
CA ALA A 155 -33.43 -2.53 -10.72
C ALA A 155 -33.06 -3.87 -11.40
N GLY A 156 -32.97 -4.94 -10.62
CA GLY A 156 -32.63 -6.30 -11.09
C GLY A 156 -31.14 -6.55 -11.35
N LYS A 157 -30.28 -5.60 -11.02
CA LYS A 157 -28.81 -5.76 -11.04
C LYS A 157 -28.28 -5.81 -9.63
N ASN A 158 -27.35 -6.73 -9.39
CA ASN A 158 -26.61 -6.84 -8.13
C ASN A 158 -25.24 -6.15 -8.29
N LEU A 159 -25.13 -4.92 -7.78
CA LEU A 159 -23.93 -4.12 -7.87
C LEU A 159 -22.90 -4.59 -6.87
N THR A 160 -21.63 -4.66 -7.31
CA THR A 160 -20.45 -4.91 -6.46
C THR A 160 -20.11 -3.66 -5.64
N ARG A 161 -19.17 -3.80 -4.71
CA ARG A 161 -18.62 -2.67 -3.95
C ARG A 161 -18.12 -1.56 -4.89
N GLU A 162 -17.33 -1.92 -5.90
CA GLU A 162 -16.77 -0.95 -6.85
C GLU A 162 -17.84 -0.25 -7.67
N GLU A 163 -18.90 -0.98 -8.03
CA GLU A 163 -20.03 -0.39 -8.75
C GLU A 163 -20.85 0.55 -7.87
N VAL A 164 -20.95 0.26 -6.56
CA VAL A 164 -21.55 1.19 -5.58
C VAL A 164 -20.65 2.42 -5.41
N GLU A 165 -19.34 2.25 -5.21
CA GLU A 165 -18.42 3.39 -5.12
C GLU A 165 -18.41 4.24 -6.40
N TYR A 166 -18.51 3.60 -7.57
CA TYR A 166 -18.68 4.30 -8.82
C TYR A 166 -19.98 5.13 -8.85
N LEU A 167 -21.08 4.57 -8.38
CA LEU A 167 -22.34 5.29 -8.29
C LEU A 167 -22.26 6.50 -7.33
N LEU A 168 -21.55 6.35 -6.21
CA LEU A 168 -21.35 7.43 -5.24
C LEU A 168 -20.47 8.55 -5.79
N SER A 169 -19.42 8.21 -6.53
CA SER A 169 -18.40 9.15 -7.02
C SER A 169 -18.79 9.87 -8.33
N HIS A 170 -19.80 9.39 -9.05
CA HIS A 170 -20.20 9.95 -10.34
C HIS A 170 -21.54 10.68 -10.24
N ASN A 171 -21.92 11.35 -11.33
CA ASN A 171 -23.19 12.07 -11.38
C ASN A 171 -24.37 11.11 -11.26
N GLY A 172 -25.30 11.43 -10.39
CA GLY A 172 -26.47 10.61 -10.11
C GLY A 172 -27.42 11.34 -9.17
N LYS A 173 -28.62 10.79 -9.01
CA LYS A 173 -29.59 11.37 -8.08
C LYS A 173 -29.17 11.13 -6.64
N PRO A 174 -29.26 12.14 -5.75
CA PRO A 174 -28.96 11.98 -4.34
C PRO A 174 -29.66 10.81 -3.67
N GLU A 175 -30.94 10.58 -4.02
CA GLU A 175 -31.74 9.49 -3.45
C GLU A 175 -31.23 8.10 -3.86
N ASP A 176 -30.67 7.96 -5.07
CA ASP A 176 -30.08 6.70 -5.53
C ASP A 176 -28.75 6.46 -4.82
N LYS A 177 -27.97 7.51 -4.60
CA LYS A 177 -26.73 7.46 -3.80
C LYS A 177 -27.02 7.09 -2.36
N LEU A 178 -28.01 7.75 -1.73
CA LEU A 178 -28.42 7.45 -0.36
C LEU A 178 -28.82 5.97 -0.20
N ARG A 179 -29.69 5.48 -1.07
CA ARG A 179 -30.14 4.08 -1.02
C ARG A 179 -28.99 3.10 -1.20
N ALA A 180 -28.09 3.34 -2.15
CA ALA A 180 -26.97 2.46 -2.41
C ALA A 180 -26.00 2.44 -1.22
N TRP A 181 -25.68 3.60 -0.67
CA TRP A 181 -24.81 3.79 0.47
C TRP A 181 -25.38 3.15 1.75
N ALA A 182 -26.65 3.45 2.08
CA ALA A 182 -27.31 2.91 3.27
C ALA A 182 -27.45 1.38 3.19
N THR A 183 -27.91 0.85 2.06
CA THR A 183 -28.08 -0.60 1.88
C THR A 183 -26.72 -1.33 1.95
N TRP A 184 -25.65 -0.74 1.39
CA TRP A 184 -24.32 -1.30 1.51
C TRP A 184 -23.91 -1.44 2.99
N HIS A 185 -23.99 -0.38 3.76
CA HIS A 185 -23.61 -0.39 5.17
C HIS A 185 -24.51 -1.30 6.02
N GLN A 186 -25.80 -1.39 5.68
CA GLN A 186 -26.73 -2.29 6.35
C GLN A 186 -26.32 -3.78 6.20
N SER A 187 -25.59 -4.16 5.16
CA SER A 187 -25.12 -5.54 4.99
C SER A 187 -24.16 -6.00 6.10
N PHE A 188 -23.56 -5.08 6.83
CA PHE A 188 -22.66 -5.35 7.96
C PHE A 188 -23.36 -5.45 9.31
N SER A 189 -24.66 -5.12 9.40
CA SER A 189 -25.41 -5.11 10.67
C SER A 189 -25.41 -6.45 11.41
N SER A 190 -25.19 -7.57 10.70
CA SER A 190 -25.04 -8.90 11.31
C SER A 190 -23.78 -9.05 12.18
N GLN A 191 -22.89 -8.07 12.19
CA GLN A 191 -21.71 -8.03 13.06
C GLN A 191 -21.84 -7.02 14.20
N LEU A 192 -22.91 -6.22 14.20
CA LEU A 192 -23.04 -5.12 15.15
C LEU A 192 -23.10 -5.60 16.61
N ASP A 193 -23.82 -6.69 16.86
CA ASP A 193 -23.97 -7.24 18.22
C ASP A 193 -22.66 -7.86 18.76
N ASP A 194 -21.81 -8.38 17.88
CA ASP A 194 -20.50 -8.95 18.27
C ASP A 194 -19.43 -7.87 18.47
N PHE A 195 -19.57 -6.73 17.79
CA PHE A 195 -18.55 -5.70 17.73
C PHE A 195 -18.10 -5.14 19.09
N PRO A 196 -18.99 -4.79 20.04
CA PRO A 196 -18.57 -4.26 21.34
C PRO A 196 -17.59 -5.18 22.05
N SER A 197 -17.89 -6.48 22.03
CA SER A 197 -17.07 -7.49 22.68
C SER A 197 -15.72 -7.75 21.97
N VAL A 198 -15.63 -7.47 20.65
CA VAL A 198 -14.39 -7.50 19.89
C VAL A 198 -13.57 -6.24 20.14
N LEU A 199 -14.22 -5.08 20.25
CA LEU A 199 -13.56 -3.82 20.58
C LEU A 199 -12.85 -3.87 21.91
N GLN A 200 -13.48 -4.47 22.96
CA GLN A 200 -12.88 -4.63 24.29
C GLN A 200 -11.64 -5.54 24.31
N LEU A 201 -11.38 -6.32 23.24
CA LEU A 201 -10.13 -7.09 23.13
C LEU A 201 -8.89 -6.20 23.04
N VAL A 202 -9.04 -4.93 22.63
CA VAL A 202 -7.92 -3.97 22.64
C VAL A 202 -7.40 -3.76 24.07
N GLN A 203 -8.29 -3.60 25.05
CA GLN A 203 -7.89 -3.47 26.45
C GLN A 203 -7.18 -4.73 26.96
N LYS A 204 -7.69 -5.91 26.64
CA LYS A 204 -7.04 -7.17 26.99
C LYS A 204 -5.66 -7.33 26.31
N ALA A 205 -5.54 -6.90 25.05
CA ALA A 205 -4.27 -6.90 24.36
C ALA A 205 -3.28 -5.90 24.99
N ALA A 206 -3.76 -4.74 25.47
CA ALA A 206 -2.95 -3.79 26.22
C ALA A 206 -2.35 -4.45 27.48
N GLU A 207 -3.18 -5.04 28.30
CA GLU A 207 -2.76 -5.74 29.53
C GLU A 207 -1.76 -6.86 29.23
N ALA A 208 -1.99 -7.66 28.18
CA ALA A 208 -1.10 -8.74 27.76
C ALA A 208 0.27 -8.24 27.25
N ASN A 209 0.37 -7.00 26.78
CA ASN A 209 1.60 -6.33 26.36
C ASN A 209 2.17 -5.36 27.43
N ASP A 210 1.82 -5.56 28.69
CA ASP A 210 2.29 -4.78 29.83
C ASP A 210 1.96 -3.27 29.73
N GLN A 211 0.81 -2.94 29.10
CA GLN A 211 0.29 -1.58 28.98
C GLN A 211 -0.93 -1.37 29.87
N ASN A 212 -1.07 -0.16 30.41
CA ASN A 212 -2.15 0.16 31.37
C ASN A 212 -3.52 0.25 30.69
N ASP A 213 -3.58 0.70 29.44
CA ASP A 213 -4.81 0.96 28.71
C ASP A 213 -4.65 0.84 27.20
N ALA A 214 -5.78 0.86 26.51
CA ALA A 214 -5.82 0.80 25.04
C ALA A 214 -5.05 1.94 24.36
N LYS A 215 -5.00 3.12 24.98
CA LYS A 215 -4.34 4.31 24.47
C LYS A 215 -2.81 4.10 24.45
N SER A 216 -2.22 3.76 25.59
CA SER A 216 -0.78 3.46 25.68
C SER A 216 -0.38 2.26 24.85
N TYR A 217 -1.28 1.28 24.69
CA TYR A 217 -1.04 0.15 23.79
C TYR A 217 -0.95 0.56 22.31
N TRP A 218 -1.87 1.39 21.82
CA TRP A 218 -1.81 1.87 20.44
C TRP A 218 -0.63 2.81 20.20
N GLU A 219 -0.24 3.60 21.20
CA GLU A 219 0.96 4.41 21.20
C GLU A 219 2.24 3.55 21.11
N LEU A 220 2.31 2.46 21.90
CA LEU A 220 3.39 1.47 21.84
C LEU A 220 3.53 0.88 20.43
N LEU A 221 2.41 0.43 19.83
CA LEU A 221 2.41 -0.14 18.47
C LEU A 221 2.90 0.85 17.41
N THR A 222 2.70 2.14 17.63
CA THR A 222 3.10 3.22 16.72
C THR A 222 4.50 3.76 16.99
N GLY A 223 5.03 3.51 18.20
CA GLY A 223 6.31 4.03 18.66
C GLY A 223 6.30 5.52 18.99
N GLU A 224 5.13 6.07 19.38
CA GLU A 224 4.94 7.47 19.79
C GLU A 224 4.19 7.55 21.10
N SER A 225 4.91 7.73 22.22
CA SER A 225 4.32 7.85 23.53
C SER A 225 3.54 9.16 23.69
N ASP A 226 2.47 9.12 24.47
CA ASP A 226 1.62 10.27 24.79
C ASP A 226 0.96 10.97 23.58
N ALA A 227 1.00 10.36 22.39
CA ALA A 227 0.50 10.95 21.16
C ALA A 227 -0.98 11.37 21.28
N TYR A 228 -1.83 10.52 21.81
CA TYR A 228 -3.25 10.83 21.99
C TYR A 228 -3.52 11.92 23.03
N SER A 229 -2.54 12.29 23.85
CA SER A 229 -2.67 13.37 24.82
C SER A 229 -2.43 14.73 24.24
N TYR A 230 -1.48 14.87 23.32
CA TYR A 230 -1.10 16.18 22.76
C TYR A 230 -1.55 16.38 21.31
N PHE A 231 -1.65 15.31 20.53
CA PHE A 231 -1.85 15.44 19.07
C PHE A 231 -3.26 15.92 18.67
N PRO A 232 -4.36 15.51 19.34
CA PRO A 232 -5.68 16.06 19.04
C PRO A 232 -5.73 17.60 19.12
N MET A 233 -5.15 18.16 20.17
CA MET A 233 -5.07 19.63 20.32
C MET A 233 -4.22 20.31 19.22
N GLN A 234 -3.18 19.63 18.74
CA GLN A 234 -2.41 20.13 17.60
C GLN A 234 -3.23 20.09 16.30
N LEU A 235 -4.02 19.04 16.08
CA LEU A 235 -4.90 18.93 14.91
C LEU A 235 -6.04 19.94 14.92
N ASP A 236 -6.42 20.47 16.08
CA ASP A 236 -7.43 21.53 16.18
C ASP A 236 -7.03 22.80 15.41
N ARG A 237 -5.74 23.02 15.21
CA ARG A 237 -5.21 24.11 14.36
C ARG A 237 -5.62 23.97 12.88
N LEU A 238 -5.94 22.76 12.43
CA LEU A 238 -6.41 22.48 11.08
C LEU A 238 -7.95 22.53 10.96
N THR A 239 -8.65 22.77 12.09
CA THR A 239 -10.12 22.72 12.11
C THR A 239 -10.72 23.83 11.26
N GLU A 240 -10.16 25.03 11.28
CA GLU A 240 -10.65 26.16 10.49
C GLU A 240 -10.49 25.89 8.99
N LEU A 241 -9.30 25.48 8.55
CA LEU A 241 -9.03 25.08 7.17
C LEU A 241 -10.02 23.99 6.71
N ARG A 242 -10.20 22.95 7.53
CA ARG A 242 -11.11 21.86 7.21
C ARG A 242 -12.57 22.33 7.15
N GLN A 243 -13.00 23.15 8.10
CA GLN A 243 -14.36 23.70 8.14
C GLN A 243 -14.62 24.61 6.92
N THR A 244 -13.64 25.38 6.49
CA THR A 244 -13.70 26.17 5.27
C THR A 244 -13.88 25.29 4.04
N LEU A 245 -13.12 24.18 3.93
CA LEU A 245 -13.28 23.21 2.84
C LEU A 245 -14.66 22.56 2.86
N VAL A 246 -15.15 22.11 4.04
CA VAL A 246 -16.47 21.49 4.18
C VAL A 246 -17.58 22.45 3.81
N ASN A 247 -17.51 23.70 4.29
CA ASN A 247 -18.52 24.72 3.99
C ASN A 247 -18.58 25.02 2.50
N PHE A 248 -17.43 25.16 1.85
CA PHE A 248 -17.36 25.38 0.41
C PHE A 248 -17.93 24.18 -0.36
N THR A 249 -17.53 22.96 0.01
CA THR A 249 -18.03 21.71 -0.59
C THR A 249 -19.55 21.59 -0.42
N GLY A 250 -20.06 21.83 0.78
CA GLY A 250 -21.49 21.80 1.08
C GLY A 250 -22.29 22.79 0.22
N SER A 251 -21.79 24.02 0.08
CA SER A 251 -22.41 25.02 -0.80
C SER A 251 -22.48 24.55 -2.26
N ARG A 252 -21.41 23.92 -2.77
CA ARG A 252 -21.36 23.40 -4.14
C ARG A 252 -22.30 22.23 -4.34
N LEU A 253 -22.34 21.27 -3.40
CA LEU A 253 -23.23 20.12 -3.46
C LEU A 253 -24.71 20.53 -3.32
N ALA A 254 -25.03 21.49 -2.43
CA ALA A 254 -26.36 22.04 -2.31
C ALA A 254 -26.87 22.60 -3.65
N LYS A 255 -26.02 23.39 -4.33
CA LYS A 255 -26.33 23.96 -5.64
C LYS A 255 -26.44 22.87 -6.74
N LYS A 256 -25.46 21.96 -6.81
CA LYS A 256 -25.41 20.88 -7.82
C LYS A 256 -26.68 20.02 -7.81
N TYR A 257 -27.12 19.66 -6.63
CA TYR A 257 -28.26 18.76 -6.45
C TYR A 257 -29.56 19.47 -6.14
N ASN A 258 -29.55 20.81 -6.06
CA ASN A 258 -30.70 21.62 -5.64
C ASN A 258 -31.30 21.16 -4.31
N LEU A 259 -30.43 20.96 -3.30
CA LEU A 259 -30.74 20.46 -1.97
C LEU A 259 -30.60 21.56 -0.93
N GLU A 260 -31.48 21.51 0.08
CA GLU A 260 -31.34 22.31 1.30
C GLU A 260 -30.58 21.47 2.35
N LEU A 261 -29.25 21.67 2.40
CA LEU A 261 -28.40 20.96 3.36
C LEU A 261 -28.49 21.56 4.76
N ARG A 262 -28.29 20.72 5.78
CA ARG A 262 -28.21 21.16 7.18
C ARG A 262 -27.05 22.13 7.38
N LYS A 263 -27.21 23.05 8.33
CA LYS A 263 -26.19 24.00 8.74
C LYS A 263 -26.01 23.98 10.25
N LEU A 264 -24.80 24.23 10.70
CA LEU A 264 -24.41 24.50 12.07
C LEU A 264 -23.69 25.84 12.09
N ASP A 265 -24.18 26.81 12.87
CA ASP A 265 -23.62 28.18 12.92
C ASP A 265 -23.39 28.79 11.53
N ASP A 266 -24.44 28.73 10.67
CA ASP A 266 -24.45 29.17 9.27
C ASP A 266 -23.48 28.43 8.31
N LYS A 267 -22.71 27.46 8.79
CA LYS A 267 -21.82 26.65 7.97
C LYS A 267 -22.49 25.35 7.55
N TYR A 268 -22.27 24.94 6.31
CA TYR A 268 -22.86 23.72 5.77
C TYR A 268 -22.29 22.48 6.47
N LEU A 269 -23.19 21.52 6.71
CA LEU A 269 -22.88 20.13 7.02
C LEU A 269 -23.10 19.30 5.75
N VAL A 270 -22.31 18.25 5.55
CA VAL A 270 -22.40 17.43 4.35
C VAL A 270 -22.94 16.05 4.68
N PRO A 271 -23.98 15.56 3.98
CA PRO A 271 -24.45 14.20 4.17
C PRO A 271 -23.45 13.18 3.61
N ALA A 272 -23.16 12.14 4.40
CA ALA A 272 -22.10 11.17 4.13
C ALA A 272 -22.20 10.51 2.74
N HIS A 273 -23.40 10.21 2.26
CA HIS A 273 -23.64 9.58 0.96
C HIS A 273 -23.29 10.45 -0.26
N LEU A 274 -23.08 11.77 -0.08
CA LEU A 274 -22.67 12.69 -1.14
C LEU A 274 -21.14 12.90 -1.23
N LEU A 275 -20.37 12.30 -0.33
CA LEU A 275 -18.92 12.51 -0.24
C LEU A 275 -18.08 11.64 -1.22
N GLY A 276 -18.72 10.95 -2.16
CA GLY A 276 -18.04 10.27 -3.26
C GLY A 276 -17.43 8.90 -2.95
N SER A 277 -17.34 8.50 -1.68
CA SER A 277 -16.85 7.18 -1.26
C SER A 277 -17.72 6.57 -0.16
N LEU A 278 -17.62 5.27 0.07
CA LEU A 278 -18.39 4.57 1.10
C LEU A 278 -18.08 5.09 2.51
N SER A 279 -16.82 5.30 2.84
CA SER A 279 -16.41 5.86 4.13
C SER A 279 -16.67 7.37 4.25
N GLY A 280 -16.72 8.09 3.13
CA GLY A 280 -16.74 9.55 3.09
C GLY A 280 -15.40 10.19 3.45
N SER A 281 -14.30 9.44 3.42
CA SER A 281 -12.95 9.92 3.79
C SER A 281 -12.08 10.32 2.60
N ASP A 282 -12.43 9.95 1.37
CA ASP A 282 -11.75 10.37 0.14
C ASP A 282 -12.70 11.26 -0.68
N TRP A 283 -12.32 12.52 -0.84
CA TRP A 283 -13.10 13.51 -1.56
C TRP A 283 -12.50 13.86 -2.93
N THR A 284 -11.49 13.16 -3.40
CA THR A 284 -10.83 13.45 -4.69
C THR A 284 -11.77 13.39 -5.88
N HIS A 285 -12.86 12.62 -5.77
CA HIS A 285 -13.91 12.57 -6.79
C HIS A 285 -14.72 13.87 -6.90
N LEU A 286 -14.74 14.66 -5.83
CA LEU A 286 -15.44 15.96 -5.82
C LEU A 286 -14.58 17.08 -6.42
N ALA A 287 -13.34 16.80 -6.84
CA ALA A 287 -12.41 17.81 -7.32
C ALA A 287 -13.01 18.67 -8.45
N PHE A 288 -13.77 18.07 -9.35
CA PHE A 288 -14.43 18.80 -10.42
C PHE A 288 -15.52 19.76 -9.92
N ASP A 289 -16.25 19.37 -8.88
CA ASP A 289 -17.35 20.16 -8.32
C ASP A 289 -16.87 21.32 -7.44
N VAL A 290 -15.76 21.09 -6.71
CA VAL A 290 -15.27 22.02 -5.68
C VAL A 290 -13.98 22.79 -6.07
N ALA A 291 -13.47 22.53 -7.26
CA ALA A 291 -12.25 23.17 -7.70
C ALA A 291 -12.41 24.65 -8.01
N PRO A 292 -11.38 25.47 -7.73
CA PRO A 292 -11.31 26.85 -8.18
C PRO A 292 -11.40 26.99 -9.70
N LYS A 293 -10.83 26.05 -10.44
CA LYS A 293 -10.78 25.97 -11.90
C LYS A 293 -11.16 24.59 -12.41
N PRO A 294 -12.45 24.30 -12.53
CA PRO A 294 -12.95 22.96 -12.88
C PRO A 294 -12.43 22.43 -14.22
N GLN A 295 -12.11 23.32 -15.18
CA GLN A 295 -11.57 22.90 -16.48
C GLN A 295 -10.26 22.12 -16.34
N VAL A 296 -9.38 22.49 -15.44
CA VAL A 296 -8.10 21.78 -15.19
C VAL A 296 -8.38 20.33 -14.77
N PHE A 297 -9.41 20.12 -13.94
CA PHE A 297 -9.80 18.78 -13.48
C PHE A 297 -10.49 17.97 -14.57
N ALA A 298 -11.29 18.62 -15.43
CA ALA A 298 -11.86 17.98 -16.61
C ALA A 298 -10.74 17.45 -17.54
N ASP A 299 -9.70 18.26 -17.75
CA ASP A 299 -8.55 17.87 -18.56
C ASP A 299 -7.76 16.71 -17.92
N ILE A 300 -7.49 16.78 -16.61
CA ILE A 300 -6.82 15.69 -15.87
C ILE A 300 -7.63 14.40 -15.98
N ARG A 301 -8.94 14.44 -15.77
CA ARG A 301 -9.84 13.29 -15.87
C ARG A 301 -9.84 12.69 -17.29
N THR A 302 -9.92 13.54 -18.31
CA THR A 302 -9.83 13.13 -19.72
C THR A 302 -8.49 12.45 -20.00
N ASN A 303 -7.38 13.07 -19.59
CA ASN A 303 -6.03 12.56 -19.81
C ASN A 303 -5.76 11.23 -19.09
N LEU A 304 -6.32 11.02 -17.89
CA LEU A 304 -6.23 9.73 -17.19
C LEU A 304 -6.81 8.59 -18.04
N TRP A 305 -7.96 8.82 -18.69
CA TRP A 305 -8.59 7.84 -19.57
C TRP A 305 -7.88 7.69 -20.92
N GLU A 306 -7.52 8.79 -21.59
CA GLU A 306 -6.87 8.77 -22.88
C GLU A 306 -5.50 8.10 -22.84
N LYS A 307 -4.73 8.37 -21.78
CA LYS A 307 -3.42 7.76 -21.54
C LYS A 307 -3.49 6.36 -20.92
N ARG A 308 -4.71 5.87 -20.68
CA ARG A 308 -4.94 4.56 -20.04
C ARG A 308 -4.15 4.41 -18.75
N MET A 309 -4.23 5.43 -17.88
CA MET A 309 -3.58 5.43 -16.57
C MET A 309 -4.30 4.47 -15.62
N MET A 310 -4.16 3.18 -15.90
CA MET A 310 -4.80 2.09 -15.16
C MET A 310 -3.83 0.91 -15.03
N GLY A 311 -4.02 0.12 -14.01
CA GLY A 311 -3.32 -1.12 -13.81
C GLY A 311 -1.80 -1.00 -13.86
N ARG A 312 -1.19 -1.90 -14.57
CA ARG A 312 0.26 -1.98 -14.70
C ARG A 312 0.87 -0.70 -15.28
N SER A 313 0.18 -0.01 -16.20
CA SER A 313 0.67 1.25 -16.77
C SER A 313 0.74 2.36 -15.72
N LEU A 314 -0.24 2.45 -14.85
CA LEU A 314 -0.27 3.41 -13.74
C LEU A 314 0.88 3.16 -12.75
N TYR A 315 1.11 1.91 -12.37
CA TYR A 315 2.23 1.55 -11.48
C TYR A 315 3.62 1.78 -12.12
N LYS A 316 3.75 1.66 -13.45
CA LYS A 316 4.98 2.07 -14.16
C LYS A 316 5.21 3.58 -14.05
N VAL A 317 4.17 4.39 -14.20
CA VAL A 317 4.26 5.85 -14.03
C VAL A 317 4.69 6.19 -12.59
N ALA A 318 4.05 5.59 -11.59
CA ALA A 318 4.42 5.80 -10.20
C ALA A 318 5.87 5.33 -9.90
N SER A 319 6.29 4.19 -10.47
CA SER A 319 7.68 3.70 -10.36
C SER A 319 8.70 4.67 -10.95
N SER A 320 8.34 5.43 -11.99
CA SER A 320 9.25 6.44 -12.56
C SER A 320 9.44 7.65 -11.64
N LEU A 321 8.45 7.98 -10.78
CA LEU A 321 8.64 8.93 -9.68
C LEU A 321 9.64 8.39 -8.66
N GLY A 322 9.53 7.12 -8.29
CA GLY A 322 10.47 6.45 -7.41
C GLY A 322 11.91 6.49 -7.92
N LYS A 323 12.10 6.21 -9.21
CA LYS A 323 13.44 6.32 -9.86
C LYS A 323 14.02 7.73 -9.74
N ARG A 324 13.19 8.77 -9.89
CA ARG A 324 13.66 10.15 -9.75
C ARG A 324 14.00 10.52 -8.32
N PHE A 325 13.17 10.13 -7.37
CA PHE A 325 13.27 10.57 -5.98
C PHE A 325 14.20 9.72 -5.12
N LEU A 326 14.12 8.39 -5.29
CA LEU A 326 14.88 7.41 -4.51
C LEU A 326 16.01 6.75 -5.32
N GLY A 327 16.16 7.08 -6.60
CA GLY A 327 17.12 6.43 -7.48
C GLY A 327 16.76 4.98 -7.85
N GLN A 328 15.60 4.48 -7.38
CA GLN A 328 15.18 3.08 -7.54
C GLN A 328 13.84 2.97 -8.24
N SER A 329 13.72 1.98 -9.12
CA SER A 329 12.46 1.56 -9.73
C SER A 329 11.92 0.32 -9.04
N VAL A 330 10.61 0.13 -9.10
CA VAL A 330 9.99 -1.13 -8.66
C VAL A 330 10.50 -2.29 -9.49
N SER A 331 10.92 -3.35 -8.83
CA SER A 331 11.50 -4.52 -9.51
C SER A 331 10.49 -5.18 -10.47
N PRO A 332 10.96 -5.80 -11.57
CA PRO A 332 10.09 -6.51 -12.50
C PRO A 332 9.27 -7.63 -11.84
N TYR A 333 9.79 -8.22 -10.76
CA TYR A 333 9.10 -9.25 -9.98
C TYR A 333 7.75 -8.75 -9.44
N HIS A 334 7.72 -7.59 -8.79
CA HIS A 334 6.47 -7.02 -8.27
C HIS A 334 5.42 -6.81 -9.35
N GLN A 335 5.85 -6.41 -10.55
CA GLN A 335 4.94 -6.21 -11.67
C GLN A 335 4.42 -7.52 -12.27
N ALA A 336 5.22 -8.60 -12.22
CA ALA A 336 4.85 -9.90 -12.77
C ALA A 336 3.87 -10.65 -11.87
N GLU A 337 4.11 -10.62 -10.55
CA GLU A 337 3.36 -11.40 -9.55
C GLU A 337 2.11 -10.69 -9.02
N SER A 338 1.95 -9.39 -9.31
CA SER A 338 0.79 -8.60 -8.90
C SER A 338 -0.40 -8.79 -9.84
N ASP A 339 -1.60 -8.71 -9.27
CA ASP A 339 -2.86 -8.71 -10.02
C ASP A 339 -3.40 -7.29 -10.17
N PHE A 340 -3.30 -6.75 -11.38
CA PHE A 340 -3.75 -5.39 -11.70
C PHE A 340 -5.16 -5.34 -12.28
N TRP A 341 -5.81 -6.47 -12.50
CA TRP A 341 -7.10 -6.52 -13.21
C TRP A 341 -8.21 -7.14 -12.38
N GLY A 342 -7.87 -7.78 -11.27
CA GLY A 342 -8.76 -8.63 -10.53
C GLY A 342 -9.29 -9.79 -11.40
N ASN A 343 -9.74 -10.86 -10.79
CA ASN A 343 -10.48 -11.88 -11.50
C ASN A 343 -11.82 -11.30 -11.96
N SER A 344 -12.24 -11.56 -13.18
CA SER A 344 -13.46 -11.03 -13.80
C SER A 344 -14.74 -11.24 -12.97
N ASN A 345 -14.72 -12.18 -12.02
CA ASN A 345 -15.83 -12.48 -11.14
C ASN A 345 -15.71 -11.89 -9.72
N PHE A 346 -14.51 -11.43 -9.32
CA PHE A 346 -14.23 -10.86 -8.00
C PHE A 346 -13.19 -9.79 -8.15
N ARG A 347 -13.63 -8.55 -8.20
CA ARG A 347 -12.69 -7.45 -8.13
C ARG A 347 -12.22 -7.33 -6.68
N ALA A 348 -10.91 -7.34 -6.50
CA ALA A 348 -10.29 -7.04 -5.25
C ALA A 348 -10.64 -5.63 -4.79
N GLU A 349 -10.32 -5.30 -3.57
CA GLU A 349 -10.57 -3.98 -3.02
C GLU A 349 -9.94 -2.87 -3.86
N CYS A 350 -10.71 -1.83 -4.14
CA CYS A 350 -10.23 -0.55 -4.64
C CYS A 350 -10.04 0.41 -3.45
N PRO A 351 -9.01 1.25 -3.43
CA PRO A 351 -7.98 1.53 -4.44
C PRO A 351 -6.77 0.63 -4.44
N GLY A 352 -6.71 -0.46 -3.73
CA GLY A 352 -5.63 -1.42 -3.83
C GLY A 352 -5.15 -1.97 -2.49
N SER A 353 -4.83 -3.25 -2.49
CA SER A 353 -4.26 -3.96 -1.35
C SER A 353 -2.82 -4.36 -1.64
N LEU A 354 -1.94 -4.13 -0.67
CA LEU A 354 -0.58 -4.63 -0.65
C LEU A 354 -0.50 -5.83 0.26
N VAL A 355 0.06 -6.93 -0.23
CA VAL A 355 0.35 -8.12 0.58
C VAL A 355 1.86 -8.34 0.57
N SER A 356 2.48 -8.22 1.73
CA SER A 356 3.89 -8.56 1.93
C SER A 356 4.02 -10.05 2.19
N PHE A 357 4.89 -10.72 1.44
CA PHE A 357 5.20 -12.14 1.61
C PHE A 357 6.40 -12.35 2.54
N CYS A 358 6.68 -11.38 3.40
CA CYS A 358 7.68 -11.44 4.47
C CYS A 358 9.14 -11.59 3.99
N LYS A 359 9.37 -11.48 2.68
CA LYS A 359 10.69 -11.41 2.06
C LYS A 359 10.86 -10.04 1.42
N LEU A 360 12.08 -9.51 1.43
CA LEU A 360 12.42 -8.16 0.98
C LEU A 360 11.82 -7.77 -0.38
N GLU A 361 11.81 -8.63 -1.35
CA GLU A 361 11.35 -8.30 -2.69
C GLU A 361 10.00 -8.91 -3.04
N LYS A 362 9.26 -9.43 -2.06
CA LYS A 362 8.03 -10.18 -2.32
C LYS A 362 6.79 -9.46 -1.79
N ILE A 363 6.50 -8.30 -2.36
CA ILE A 363 5.22 -7.62 -2.17
C ILE A 363 4.39 -7.75 -3.44
N ARG A 364 3.11 -8.05 -3.30
CA ARG A 364 2.15 -8.10 -4.40
C ARG A 364 1.05 -7.08 -4.20
N VAL A 365 0.59 -6.53 -5.31
CA VAL A 365 -0.56 -5.63 -5.36
C VAL A 365 -1.72 -6.35 -6.03
N SER A 366 -2.88 -6.31 -5.40
CA SER A 366 -4.14 -6.65 -6.06
C SER A 366 -5.00 -5.39 -6.12
N THR A 367 -5.43 -4.98 -7.30
CA THR A 367 -6.14 -3.71 -7.48
C THR A 367 -7.10 -3.73 -8.66
N CYS A 368 -8.22 -3.04 -8.50
CA CYS A 368 -9.16 -2.73 -9.57
C CYS A 368 -8.84 -1.33 -10.10
N ASN A 369 -8.51 -1.21 -11.32
CA ASN A 369 -7.75 -0.11 -11.89
C ASN A 369 -8.58 0.79 -12.78
N GLU A 370 -9.53 1.53 -12.24
CA GLU A 370 -10.16 2.59 -13.01
C GLU A 370 -9.29 3.86 -13.01
N PRO A 371 -9.19 4.56 -14.15
CA PRO A 371 -8.54 5.85 -14.20
C PRO A 371 -9.31 6.87 -13.36
N SER A 372 -8.74 7.22 -12.21
CA SER A 372 -9.27 8.23 -11.29
C SER A 372 -8.13 8.92 -10.55
N ILE A 373 -8.37 10.11 -10.03
CA ILE A 373 -7.37 10.82 -9.20
C ILE A 373 -7.07 9.98 -7.94
N ALA A 374 -8.09 9.40 -7.30
CA ALA A 374 -7.89 8.52 -6.14
C ALA A 374 -6.94 7.37 -6.44
N ASN A 375 -7.19 6.59 -7.50
CA ASN A 375 -6.35 5.47 -7.89
C ASN A 375 -4.96 5.90 -8.35
N TYR A 376 -4.84 7.08 -8.97
CA TYR A 376 -3.55 7.67 -9.35
C TYR A 376 -2.70 7.96 -8.10
N LEU A 377 -3.25 8.62 -7.09
CA LEU A 377 -2.54 8.89 -5.84
C LEU A 377 -2.24 7.60 -5.07
N ALA A 378 -3.22 6.69 -4.96
CA ALA A 378 -3.05 5.41 -4.29
C ALA A 378 -1.93 4.56 -4.91
N ALA A 379 -1.80 4.55 -6.24
CA ALA A 379 -0.71 3.85 -6.91
C ALA A 379 0.67 4.43 -6.55
N HIS A 380 0.79 5.74 -6.43
CA HIS A 380 2.04 6.38 -5.99
C HIS A 380 2.37 6.06 -4.53
N LYS A 381 1.37 6.07 -3.62
CA LYS A 381 1.53 5.63 -2.22
C LYS A 381 1.96 4.17 -2.13
N ASN A 382 1.31 3.29 -2.88
CA ASN A 382 1.66 1.87 -2.91
C ASN A 382 3.07 1.62 -3.46
N VAL A 383 3.46 2.34 -4.51
CA VAL A 383 4.82 2.25 -5.07
C VAL A 383 5.86 2.73 -4.04
N ALA A 384 5.58 3.79 -3.29
CA ALA A 384 6.46 4.25 -2.23
C ALA A 384 6.67 3.16 -1.17
N LYS A 385 5.59 2.50 -0.72
CA LYS A 385 5.67 1.38 0.22
C LYS A 385 6.46 0.20 -0.36
N ILE A 386 6.23 -0.17 -1.61
CA ILE A 386 7.01 -1.23 -2.28
C ILE A 386 8.50 -0.88 -2.31
N LEU A 387 8.85 0.36 -2.66
CA LEU A 387 10.24 0.80 -2.72
C LEU A 387 10.90 0.85 -1.33
N LEU A 388 10.16 1.26 -0.31
CA LEU A 388 10.61 1.19 1.08
C LEU A 388 11.02 -0.25 1.45
N HIS A 389 10.16 -1.21 1.20
CA HIS A 389 10.46 -2.63 1.44
C HIS A 389 11.61 -3.15 0.56
N GLN A 390 11.67 -2.73 -0.71
CA GLN A 390 12.72 -3.15 -1.64
C GLN A 390 14.10 -2.61 -1.26
N MET A 391 14.16 -1.40 -0.68
CA MET A 391 15.41 -0.69 -0.34
C MET A 391 15.84 -0.92 1.11
N SER A 392 14.91 -1.35 1.97
CA SER A 392 15.20 -1.51 3.39
C SER A 392 16.22 -2.61 3.65
N SER A 393 16.94 -2.45 4.74
CA SER A 393 17.77 -3.50 5.29
C SER A 393 16.90 -4.67 5.79
N LYS A 394 17.38 -5.80 5.72
CA LYS A 394 17.00 -7.19 5.73
C LYS A 394 16.15 -7.74 6.88
N PHE A 395 15.28 -7.00 7.56
CA PHE A 395 14.63 -7.54 8.75
C PHE A 395 13.09 -7.60 8.63
N PRO A 396 12.54 -8.78 8.29
CA PRO A 396 11.10 -9.00 8.15
C PRO A 396 10.29 -8.69 9.41
N ILE A 397 10.88 -8.88 10.58
CA ILE A 397 10.20 -8.71 11.86
C ILE A 397 9.73 -7.26 12.11
N LEU A 398 10.45 -6.28 11.55
CA LEU A 398 10.06 -4.87 11.66
C LEU A 398 8.89 -4.49 10.72
N ASN A 399 8.60 -5.35 9.75
CA ASN A 399 7.47 -5.20 8.85
C ASN A 399 6.24 -5.98 9.36
N ASP A 400 6.24 -6.33 10.64
CA ASP A 400 5.12 -7.04 11.26
C ASP A 400 3.85 -6.23 11.17
N VAL A 401 2.75 -6.90 10.81
CA VAL A 401 1.40 -6.34 10.75
C VAL A 401 0.90 -5.72 12.07
N ASN A 402 1.55 -6.02 13.18
CA ASN A 402 1.22 -5.46 14.50
C ASN A 402 2.09 -4.25 14.88
N ARG A 403 2.96 -3.80 13.99
CA ARG A 403 3.72 -2.55 14.17
C ARG A 403 3.40 -1.62 13.01
N TYR A 404 3.04 -0.41 13.34
CA TYR A 404 2.57 0.58 12.36
C TYR A 404 3.63 1.65 12.16
N SER A 405 4.32 1.60 11.03
CA SER A 405 5.41 2.53 10.73
C SER A 405 4.88 3.89 10.31
N VAL A 406 5.10 4.90 11.16
CA VAL A 406 4.83 6.31 10.83
C VAL A 406 5.66 6.76 9.63
N MET A 407 6.91 6.30 9.52
CA MET A 407 7.79 6.63 8.40
C MET A 407 7.26 6.04 7.08
N GLU A 408 6.79 4.80 7.09
CA GLU A 408 6.21 4.19 5.87
C GLU A 408 4.99 4.98 5.38
N GLU A 409 4.10 5.37 6.29
CA GLU A 409 2.94 6.19 5.93
C GLU A 409 3.37 7.59 5.48
N ALA A 410 4.37 8.21 6.14
CA ALA A 410 4.87 9.52 5.74
C ALA A 410 5.51 9.52 4.34
N VAL A 411 6.33 8.52 4.02
CA VAL A 411 6.93 8.42 2.68
C VAL A 411 5.86 8.14 1.62
N ALA A 412 4.85 7.32 1.93
CA ALA A 412 3.73 7.08 1.04
C ALA A 412 2.93 8.37 0.74
N GLU A 413 2.60 9.16 1.78
CA GLU A 413 1.91 10.43 1.62
C GLU A 413 2.78 11.48 0.92
N LEU A 414 4.08 11.52 1.18
CA LEU A 414 5.04 12.36 0.46
C LEU A 414 4.97 12.08 -1.05
N PHE A 415 4.94 10.79 -1.45
CA PHE A 415 4.80 10.43 -2.86
C PHE A 415 3.46 10.87 -3.46
N SER A 416 2.39 10.87 -2.67
CA SER A 416 1.09 11.42 -3.08
C SER A 416 1.16 12.92 -3.33
N ILE A 417 1.77 13.70 -2.41
CA ILE A 417 1.96 15.15 -2.55
C ILE A 417 2.80 15.47 -3.81
N LEU A 418 3.89 14.73 -4.01
CA LEU A 418 4.74 14.87 -5.18
C LEU A 418 4.02 14.51 -6.48
N ALA A 419 3.20 13.45 -6.47
CA ALA A 419 2.40 13.03 -7.62
C ALA A 419 1.33 14.06 -8.00
N ALA A 420 0.77 14.78 -7.02
CA ALA A 420 -0.17 15.87 -7.23
C ALA A 420 0.49 17.19 -7.69
N SER A 421 1.82 17.29 -7.61
CA SER A 421 2.53 18.53 -7.97
C SER A 421 2.36 18.91 -9.44
N PRO A 422 2.28 20.22 -9.80
CA PRO A 422 2.13 20.65 -11.18
C PRO A 422 3.24 20.13 -12.09
N ALA A 423 4.48 20.10 -11.58
CA ALA A 423 5.64 19.62 -12.33
C ALA A 423 5.49 18.14 -12.72
N TRP A 424 5.05 17.29 -11.80
CA TRP A 424 4.85 15.89 -12.08
C TRP A 424 3.63 15.64 -12.97
N LEU A 425 2.50 16.30 -12.72
CA LEU A 425 1.29 16.19 -13.55
C LEU A 425 1.57 16.60 -15.00
N ARG A 426 2.37 17.66 -15.23
CA ARG A 426 2.84 18.05 -16.57
C ARG A 426 3.79 17.02 -17.18
N ASN A 427 4.73 16.51 -16.39
CA ASN A 427 5.70 15.50 -16.84
C ASN A 427 5.03 14.22 -17.35
N VAL A 428 3.98 13.75 -16.67
CA VAL A 428 3.22 12.56 -17.09
C VAL A 428 2.09 12.89 -18.08
N GLY A 429 1.95 14.18 -18.43
CA GLY A 429 0.98 14.68 -19.41
C GLY A 429 -0.47 14.64 -18.94
N LEU A 430 -0.70 14.65 -17.63
CA LEU A 430 -2.06 14.79 -17.08
C LEU A 430 -2.51 16.24 -17.04
N MET A 431 -1.59 17.19 -16.89
CA MET A 431 -1.86 18.62 -16.90
C MET A 431 -1.23 19.27 -18.13
N ASN A 432 -1.98 20.14 -18.81
CA ASN A 432 -1.49 20.83 -20.00
C ASN A 432 -0.42 21.86 -19.62
N ALA A 433 0.62 21.97 -20.44
CA ALA A 433 1.69 22.96 -20.25
C ALA A 433 1.20 24.43 -20.39
N SER A 434 0.08 24.65 -21.09
CA SER A 434 -0.52 26.00 -21.27
C SER A 434 -1.26 26.53 -20.03
N ILE A 435 -1.51 25.68 -19.03
CA ILE A 435 -2.17 26.11 -17.77
C ILE A 435 -1.22 27.02 -17.01
N GLY A 436 -1.73 28.19 -16.58
CA GLY A 436 -0.97 29.17 -15.83
C GLY A 436 -0.42 28.61 -14.50
N HIS A 437 0.61 29.25 -13.97
CA HIS A 437 1.28 28.81 -12.74
C HIS A 437 0.31 28.77 -11.55
N GLU A 438 -0.42 29.85 -11.32
CA GLU A 438 -1.39 29.97 -10.20
C GLU A 438 -2.52 28.95 -10.32
N GLU A 439 -3.07 28.74 -11.51
CA GLU A 439 -4.13 27.75 -11.73
C GLU A 439 -3.65 26.32 -11.50
N ALA A 440 -2.43 26.01 -11.95
CA ALA A 440 -1.81 24.72 -11.74
C ALA A 440 -1.52 24.46 -10.25
N LYS A 441 -1.05 25.49 -9.52
CA LYS A 441 -0.80 25.43 -8.08
C LYS A 441 -2.09 25.20 -7.30
N LEU A 442 -3.13 25.99 -7.54
CA LEU A 442 -4.43 25.80 -6.90
C LEU A 442 -5.03 24.42 -7.18
N ALA A 443 -4.88 23.91 -8.41
CA ALA A 443 -5.33 22.55 -8.73
C ALA A 443 -4.58 21.50 -7.91
N SER A 444 -3.26 21.61 -7.78
CA SER A 444 -2.43 20.73 -6.96
C SER A 444 -2.82 20.78 -5.48
N LEU A 445 -2.98 21.98 -4.93
CA LEU A 445 -3.43 22.17 -3.55
C LEU A 445 -4.82 21.54 -3.33
N THR A 446 -5.74 21.72 -4.28
CA THR A 446 -7.09 21.14 -4.20
C THR A 446 -7.05 19.61 -4.20
N ILE A 447 -6.28 18.98 -5.11
CA ILE A 447 -6.12 17.52 -5.13
C ILE A 447 -5.62 17.02 -3.77
N THR A 448 -4.57 17.65 -3.26
CA THR A 448 -3.95 17.25 -1.99
C THR A 448 -4.90 17.48 -0.82
N ALA A 449 -5.63 18.61 -0.79
CA ALA A 449 -6.60 18.89 0.28
C ALA A 449 -7.74 17.88 0.32
N LEU A 450 -8.29 17.53 -0.85
CA LEU A 450 -9.39 16.55 -0.96
C LEU A 450 -8.95 15.11 -0.65
N ASP A 451 -7.69 14.78 -0.89
CA ASP A 451 -7.12 13.49 -0.50
C ASP A 451 -6.82 13.41 1.01
N VAL A 452 -6.28 14.47 1.60
CA VAL A 452 -5.65 14.41 2.92
C VAL A 452 -6.56 14.88 4.06
N LEU A 453 -7.21 16.05 3.92
CA LEU A 453 -7.95 16.66 5.04
C LEU A 453 -9.17 15.83 5.49
N PRO A 454 -10.00 15.28 4.59
CA PRO A 454 -11.10 14.40 5.00
C PRO A 454 -10.62 13.10 5.65
N ARG A 455 -9.54 12.51 5.14
CA ARG A 455 -8.96 11.29 5.72
C ARG A 455 -8.40 11.53 7.11
N LEU A 456 -7.72 12.62 7.32
CA LEU A 456 -7.16 13.00 8.62
C LEU A 456 -8.28 13.17 9.66
N ALA A 457 -9.37 13.85 9.28
CA ALA A 457 -10.55 14.01 10.13
C ALA A 457 -11.20 12.66 10.46
N TYR A 458 -11.40 11.81 9.45
CA TYR A 458 -11.99 10.49 9.61
C TYR A 458 -11.12 9.60 10.54
N TYR A 459 -9.81 9.55 10.34
CA TYR A 459 -8.90 8.75 11.15
C TYR A 459 -8.93 9.17 12.63
N ARG A 460 -8.91 10.49 12.86
CA ARG A 460 -9.09 11.05 14.21
C ARG A 460 -10.43 10.63 14.82
N THR A 461 -11.52 10.79 14.07
CA THR A 461 -12.87 10.39 14.51
C THR A 461 -12.91 8.93 14.96
N VAL A 462 -12.35 8.03 14.14
CA VAL A 462 -12.35 6.60 14.39
C VAL A 462 -11.59 6.24 15.66
N ASP A 463 -10.40 6.80 15.85
CA ASP A 463 -9.59 6.47 17.02
C ASP A 463 -10.17 7.08 18.30
N GLU A 464 -10.57 8.36 18.30
CA GLU A 464 -11.17 9.02 19.45
C GLU A 464 -12.46 8.32 19.92
N TRP A 465 -13.35 8.00 18.97
CA TRP A 465 -14.58 7.27 19.26
C TRP A 465 -14.33 5.89 19.87
N ARG A 466 -13.41 5.10 19.29
CA ARG A 466 -13.09 3.76 19.81
C ARG A 466 -12.45 3.81 21.19
N LEU A 467 -11.47 4.71 21.39
CA LEU A 467 -10.82 4.89 22.68
C LEU A 467 -11.84 5.26 23.77
N GLN A 468 -12.75 6.19 23.48
CA GLN A 468 -13.81 6.55 24.41
C GLN A 468 -14.75 5.37 24.71
N ALA A 469 -15.10 4.57 23.70
CA ALA A 469 -15.95 3.41 23.88
C ALA A 469 -15.27 2.31 24.73
N ILE A 470 -13.96 2.11 24.53
CA ILE A 470 -13.17 1.16 25.34
C ILE A 470 -13.06 1.65 26.78
N GLU A 471 -12.70 2.91 27.00
CA GLU A 471 -12.57 3.51 28.34
C GLU A 471 -13.87 3.43 29.14
N ASN A 472 -15.00 3.68 28.49
CA ASN A 472 -16.33 3.60 29.10
C ASN A 472 -16.87 2.17 29.20
N ASN A 473 -16.12 1.17 28.75
CA ASN A 473 -16.57 -0.22 28.65
C ASN A 473 -17.95 -0.35 27.98
N GLU A 474 -18.15 0.34 26.85
CA GLU A 474 -19.44 0.42 26.18
C GLU A 474 -19.80 -0.90 25.49
N THR A 475 -20.96 -1.42 25.84
CA THR A 475 -21.46 -2.72 25.36
C THR A 475 -22.76 -2.62 24.56
N ASP A 476 -23.43 -1.46 24.58
CA ASP A 476 -24.67 -1.27 23.80
C ASP A 476 -24.35 -0.89 22.34
N PRO A 477 -24.67 -1.77 21.37
CA PRO A 477 -24.44 -1.50 19.96
C PRO A 477 -25.14 -0.25 19.43
N LYS A 478 -26.32 0.08 19.98
CA LYS A 478 -27.06 1.28 19.57
C LYS A 478 -26.38 2.54 20.03
N LYS A 479 -25.90 2.54 21.27
CA LYS A 479 -25.18 3.67 21.83
C LYS A 479 -23.85 3.86 21.10
N LEU A 480 -23.11 2.78 20.82
CA LEU A 480 -21.90 2.85 20.00
C LEU A 480 -22.15 3.50 18.64
N THR A 481 -23.24 3.12 17.96
CA THR A 481 -23.59 3.68 16.66
C THR A 481 -23.99 5.16 16.76
N SER A 482 -24.78 5.54 17.78
CA SER A 482 -25.14 6.93 17.99
C SER A 482 -23.93 7.81 18.35
N ASP A 483 -23.05 7.30 19.21
CA ASP A 483 -21.81 8.02 19.55
C ASP A 483 -20.86 8.14 18.36
N TRP A 484 -20.79 7.14 17.47
CA TRP A 484 -20.09 7.23 16.19
C TRP A 484 -20.56 8.42 15.35
N TRP A 485 -21.87 8.59 15.17
CA TRP A 485 -22.41 9.70 14.37
C TRP A 485 -22.24 11.05 15.06
N LYS A 486 -22.22 11.11 16.39
CA LYS A 486 -21.85 12.32 17.13
C LYS A 486 -20.40 12.74 16.85
N HIS A 487 -19.47 11.79 16.90
CA HIS A 487 -18.06 12.07 16.59
C HIS A 487 -17.86 12.50 15.13
N ARG A 488 -18.57 11.86 14.19
CA ARG A 488 -18.53 12.30 12.78
C ARG A 488 -19.05 13.71 12.59
N LEU A 489 -20.14 14.05 13.27
CA LEU A 489 -20.66 15.42 13.22
C LEU A 489 -19.67 16.44 13.79
N GLN A 490 -19.04 16.13 14.91
CA GLN A 490 -18.11 17.04 15.60
C GLN A 490 -16.79 17.19 14.85
N ASN A 491 -16.20 16.10 14.40
CA ASN A 491 -14.87 16.11 13.82
C ASN A 491 -14.88 16.28 12.30
N GLU A 492 -15.89 15.78 11.60
CA GLU A 492 -15.95 15.76 10.13
C GLU A 492 -17.01 16.71 9.55
N PHE A 493 -17.87 17.30 10.38
CA PHE A 493 -19.03 18.09 9.93
C PHE A 493 -19.95 17.31 8.99
N THR A 494 -20.04 15.98 9.21
CA THR A 494 -20.75 15.02 8.38
C THR A 494 -21.89 14.38 9.16
N TYR A 495 -23.03 14.14 8.48
CA TYR A 495 -24.20 13.51 9.07
C TYR A 495 -24.78 12.42 8.18
N SER A 496 -25.62 11.56 8.75
CA SER A 496 -26.49 10.65 7.99
C SER A 496 -27.85 11.27 7.78
N GLU A 497 -28.37 11.15 6.57
CA GLU A 497 -29.68 11.72 6.23
C GLU A 497 -30.84 10.76 6.57
N ASP A 498 -30.60 9.47 6.50
CA ASP A 498 -31.58 8.42 6.78
C ASP A 498 -31.04 7.44 7.81
N GLY A 499 -31.50 7.60 9.05
CA GLY A 499 -31.08 6.77 10.18
C GLY A 499 -29.60 6.93 10.54
N GLU A 500 -29.09 6.00 11.34
CA GLU A 500 -27.72 5.95 11.80
C GLU A 500 -27.11 4.58 11.46
N PRO A 501 -26.75 4.30 10.19
CA PRO A 501 -26.16 3.01 9.84
C PRO A 501 -24.76 2.83 10.48
N PRO A 502 -24.38 1.60 10.86
CA PRO A 502 -23.08 1.30 11.49
C PRO A 502 -21.95 1.29 10.43
N THR A 503 -21.67 2.45 9.85
CA THR A 503 -20.71 2.58 8.73
C THR A 503 -19.28 2.18 9.08
N PHE A 504 -18.91 2.28 10.35
CA PHE A 504 -17.63 1.86 10.88
C PHE A 504 -17.34 0.35 10.69
N LEU A 505 -18.37 -0.49 10.64
CA LEU A 505 -18.19 -1.93 10.45
C LEU A 505 -17.63 -2.30 9.06
N SER A 506 -17.79 -1.43 8.07
CA SER A 506 -17.22 -1.64 6.73
C SER A 506 -15.73 -1.26 6.64
N ASP A 507 -15.14 -0.72 7.69
CA ASP A 507 -13.74 -0.31 7.76
C ASP A 507 -12.87 -1.46 8.30
N ASP A 508 -11.85 -1.88 7.52
CA ASP A 508 -10.96 -2.98 7.88
C ASP A 508 -10.10 -2.67 9.13
N HIS A 509 -9.67 -1.42 9.32
CA HIS A 509 -8.94 -1.02 10.52
C HIS A 509 -9.80 -1.14 11.77
N VAL A 510 -11.06 -0.70 11.68
CA VAL A 510 -12.02 -0.82 12.78
C VAL A 510 -12.30 -2.29 13.09
N ALA A 511 -12.65 -3.07 12.05
CA ALA A 511 -12.97 -4.49 12.20
C ALA A 511 -11.80 -5.31 12.76
N SER A 512 -10.55 -4.91 12.50
CA SER A 512 -9.33 -5.58 12.96
C SER A 512 -8.67 -4.92 14.18
N ASN A 513 -9.35 -4.03 14.87
CA ASN A 513 -8.86 -3.31 16.06
C ASN A 513 -7.55 -2.52 15.83
N LYS A 514 -7.24 -2.13 14.60
CA LYS A 514 -6.02 -1.40 14.27
C LYS A 514 -6.18 0.10 14.52
N PRO A 515 -5.20 0.78 15.15
CA PRO A 515 -5.23 2.23 15.30
C PRO A 515 -4.94 2.94 13.97
N TYR A 516 -5.47 4.15 13.83
CA TYR A 516 -5.11 5.05 12.75
C TYR A 516 -3.95 6.00 13.08
N LEU A 517 -3.45 5.96 14.31
CA LEU A 517 -2.43 6.89 14.81
C LEU A 517 -1.21 7.02 13.88
N SER A 518 -0.66 5.90 13.39
CA SER A 518 0.49 5.95 12.47
C SER A 518 0.18 6.66 11.15
N LYS A 519 -1.04 6.52 10.64
CA LYS A 519 -1.49 7.22 9.43
C LYS A 519 -1.70 8.71 9.69
N ILE A 520 -2.25 9.07 10.85
CA ILE A 520 -2.42 10.45 11.28
C ILE A 520 -1.05 11.13 11.36
N LEU A 521 -0.13 10.53 12.11
CA LEU A 521 1.23 11.04 12.27
C LEU A 521 2.00 11.07 10.95
N GLY A 522 1.85 10.01 10.13
CA GLY A 522 2.49 9.91 8.81
C GLY A 522 2.04 10.99 7.84
N ILE A 523 0.74 11.29 7.79
CA ILE A 523 0.21 12.40 6.98
C ILE A 523 0.88 13.71 7.39
N VAL A 524 0.88 14.04 8.67
CA VAL A 524 1.46 15.30 9.16
C VAL A 524 2.96 15.37 8.90
N LEU A 525 3.68 14.29 9.17
CA LEU A 525 5.11 14.18 8.93
C LEU A 525 5.47 14.35 7.46
N ALA A 526 4.64 13.87 6.53
CA ALA A 526 4.87 14.01 5.09
C ALA A 526 5.01 15.47 4.65
N PHE A 527 4.24 16.40 5.22
CA PHE A 527 4.34 17.81 4.91
C PHE A 527 5.62 18.44 5.47
N GLN A 528 6.08 18.01 6.65
CA GLN A 528 7.38 18.44 7.18
C GLN A 528 8.53 17.94 6.29
N MET A 529 8.47 16.68 5.88
CA MET A 529 9.44 16.08 4.95
C MET A 529 9.43 16.80 3.61
N TYR A 530 8.24 17.09 3.06
CA TYR A 530 8.10 17.84 1.81
C TYR A 530 8.77 19.22 1.90
N GLU A 531 8.47 19.98 2.95
CA GLU A 531 9.09 21.30 3.14
C GLU A 531 10.61 21.21 3.32
N ASN A 532 11.09 20.24 4.09
CA ASN A 532 12.52 20.01 4.30
C ASN A 532 13.24 19.72 2.98
N ILE A 533 12.68 18.83 2.14
CA ILE A 533 13.22 18.50 0.83
C ILE A 533 13.20 19.71 -0.09
N MET A 534 12.12 20.49 -0.13
CA MET A 534 12.00 21.67 -0.98
C MET A 534 12.98 22.78 -0.57
N LYS A 535 13.22 22.99 0.72
CA LYS A 535 14.23 23.92 1.22
C LYS A 535 15.66 23.52 0.84
N SER A 536 15.96 22.24 0.88
CA SER A 536 17.31 21.71 0.61
C SER A 536 17.69 21.74 -0.87
N THR A 537 16.71 21.85 -1.78
CA THR A 537 16.93 21.70 -3.22
C THR A 537 16.81 23.01 -3.99
N ASP A 538 16.53 24.13 -3.32
CA ASP A 538 16.22 25.43 -3.95
C ASP A 538 15.06 25.37 -4.98
N ILE A 539 14.26 24.28 -4.91
CA ILE A 539 13.21 23.96 -5.85
C ILE A 539 11.88 24.42 -5.26
N ARG A 540 11.49 25.62 -5.60
CA ARG A 540 10.14 26.11 -5.33
C ARG A 540 9.17 25.41 -6.29
N HIS A 541 8.38 24.47 -5.77
CA HIS A 541 7.16 23.86 -6.37
C HIS A 541 7.19 23.44 -7.87
N GLU A 542 8.19 23.82 -8.68
CA GLU A 542 8.18 23.68 -10.12
C GLU A 542 9.21 22.72 -10.71
N TYR A 543 10.30 22.41 -9.97
CA TYR A 543 11.40 21.67 -10.58
C TYR A 543 11.77 20.39 -9.85
N PHE A 544 11.46 19.28 -10.47
CA PHE A 544 12.21 18.05 -10.30
C PHE A 544 13.39 18.09 -11.28
N ASP A 545 14.59 18.42 -10.81
CA ASP A 545 15.78 18.25 -11.65
C ASP A 545 15.94 16.77 -11.99
N LYS A 546 16.30 16.49 -13.24
CA LYS A 546 16.34 15.15 -13.81
C LYS A 546 17.28 14.18 -13.08
N ASN A 547 18.15 14.66 -12.18
CA ASN A 547 19.25 13.89 -11.62
C ASN A 547 19.43 13.97 -10.09
N SER A 548 18.54 14.58 -9.31
CA SER A 548 18.72 14.68 -7.86
C SER A 548 17.83 13.71 -7.10
N SER A 549 18.30 12.49 -6.86
CA SER A 549 17.79 11.70 -5.74
C SER A 549 18.13 12.44 -4.44
N ASN A 550 17.14 12.61 -3.55
CA ASN A 550 17.41 13.19 -2.24
C ASN A 550 18.19 12.18 -1.39
N SER A 551 19.49 12.42 -1.20
CA SER A 551 20.40 11.49 -0.51
C SER A 551 19.93 11.20 0.92
N ASN A 552 19.43 12.19 1.65
CA ASN A 552 18.95 12.02 3.02
C ASN A 552 17.73 11.08 3.07
N LEU A 553 16.77 11.26 2.15
CA LEU A 553 15.62 10.37 2.04
C LEU A 553 16.05 8.94 1.67
N VAL A 554 16.99 8.80 0.72
CA VAL A 554 17.54 7.49 0.33
C VAL A 554 18.21 6.79 1.50
N TYR A 555 19.09 7.48 2.23
CA TYR A 555 19.77 6.91 3.40
C TYR A 555 18.76 6.55 4.51
N MET A 556 17.78 7.39 4.77
CA MET A 556 16.72 7.12 5.74
C MET A 556 15.95 5.83 5.39
N VAL A 557 15.57 5.68 4.14
CA VAL A 557 14.84 4.48 3.66
C VAL A 557 15.71 3.23 3.73
N GLN A 558 16.99 3.33 3.40
CA GLN A 558 17.93 2.19 3.46
C GLN A 558 18.21 1.71 4.88
N ASN A 559 18.12 2.60 5.87
CA ASN A 559 18.38 2.31 7.29
C ASN A 559 17.10 2.08 8.11
N ASN A 560 16.00 1.68 7.49
CA ASN A 560 14.71 1.57 8.14
C ASN A 560 14.61 0.41 9.17
N SER A 561 15.70 -0.17 9.59
CA SER A 561 15.81 -1.14 10.69
C SER A 561 15.83 -0.52 12.10
N GLU A 562 15.86 0.79 12.18
CA GLU A 562 15.86 1.53 13.44
C GLU A 562 14.49 2.15 13.74
N ASN A 563 14.34 2.69 14.96
CA ASN A 563 13.16 3.45 15.33
C ASN A 563 12.97 4.64 14.37
N TRP A 564 11.78 4.83 13.87
CA TRP A 564 11.46 5.86 12.88
C TRP A 564 11.77 7.29 13.36
N LYS A 565 11.65 7.59 14.67
CA LYS A 565 12.03 8.90 15.23
C LYS A 565 13.51 9.18 15.09
N THR A 566 14.34 8.18 15.42
CA THR A 566 15.80 8.27 15.24
C THR A 566 16.15 8.55 13.78
N LEU A 567 15.48 7.88 12.85
CA LEU A 567 15.72 8.05 11.42
C LEU A 567 15.33 9.44 10.92
N ILE A 568 14.15 9.94 11.26
CA ILE A 568 13.70 11.27 10.80
C ILE A 568 14.54 12.40 11.43
N ASN A 569 14.94 12.25 12.71
CA ASN A 569 15.83 13.19 13.37
C ASN A 569 17.22 13.18 12.71
N THR A 570 17.79 11.99 12.52
CA THR A 570 19.14 11.85 11.96
C THR A 570 19.25 12.39 10.54
N PHE A 571 18.32 12.00 9.65
CA PHE A 571 18.44 12.29 8.23
C PHE A 571 17.66 13.53 7.79
N MET A 572 16.52 13.83 8.40
CA MET A 572 15.67 14.96 8.04
C MET A 572 15.76 16.14 9.01
N LYS A 573 16.45 15.98 10.17
CA LYS A 573 16.53 17.00 11.21
C LYS A 573 15.15 17.47 11.70
N ILE A 574 14.25 16.53 11.87
CA ILE A 574 12.91 16.74 12.39
C ILE A 574 12.87 16.12 13.79
N ASP A 575 12.74 16.95 14.81
CA ASP A 575 12.75 16.54 16.22
C ASP A 575 11.36 16.19 16.74
N SER A 576 10.31 16.80 16.18
CA SER A 576 8.93 16.59 16.58
C SER A 576 7.96 16.75 15.41
N ILE A 577 6.82 16.07 15.48
CA ILE A 577 5.77 16.18 14.47
C ILE A 577 4.92 17.41 14.76
N SER A 578 4.69 18.25 13.74
CA SER A 578 3.91 19.49 13.85
C SER A 578 3.01 19.68 12.63
N PRO A 579 1.72 19.98 12.81
CA PRO A 579 0.79 20.28 11.72
C PRO A 579 0.99 21.67 11.09
N GLN A 580 1.88 22.50 11.64
CA GLN A 580 2.15 23.86 11.13
C GLN A 580 2.52 23.85 9.64
N HIS A 581 3.28 22.85 9.20
CA HIS A 581 3.70 22.72 7.81
C HIS A 581 2.53 22.42 6.86
N MET A 582 1.50 21.72 7.34
CA MET A 582 0.25 21.54 6.60
C MET A 582 -0.52 22.85 6.46
N SER A 583 -0.65 23.61 7.54
CA SER A 583 -1.33 24.93 7.50
C SER A 583 -0.65 25.84 6.50
N THR A 584 0.69 25.94 6.55
CA THR A 584 1.47 26.74 5.58
C THR A 584 1.31 26.24 4.14
N PHE A 585 1.26 24.91 3.93
CA PHE A 585 1.10 24.35 2.60
C PHE A 585 -0.26 24.72 1.96
N PHE A 586 -1.32 24.78 2.76
CA PHE A 586 -2.68 25.07 2.29
C PHE A 586 -3.11 26.53 2.41
N GLU A 587 -2.27 27.43 2.93
CA GLU A 587 -2.61 28.82 3.21
C GLU A 587 -3.24 29.55 2.01
N GLU A 588 -2.70 29.37 0.80
CA GLU A 588 -3.25 29.97 -0.41
C GLU A 588 -4.60 29.39 -0.83
N LEU A 589 -4.82 28.10 -0.62
CA LEU A 589 -6.10 27.49 -0.90
C LEU A 589 -7.16 27.94 0.09
N GLU A 590 -6.80 28.04 1.36
CA GLU A 590 -7.68 28.54 2.41
C GLU A 590 -8.07 30.00 2.14
N PHE A 591 -7.10 30.84 1.84
CA PHE A 591 -7.34 32.23 1.44
C PHE A 591 -8.27 32.32 0.22
N TYR A 592 -8.06 31.46 -0.77
CA TYR A 592 -8.94 31.39 -1.93
C TYR A 592 -10.39 31.07 -1.55
N TYR A 593 -10.64 30.05 -0.73
CA TYR A 593 -11.99 29.66 -0.33
C TYR A 593 -12.67 30.69 0.58
N GLN A 594 -11.93 31.37 1.44
CA GLN A 594 -12.48 32.41 2.33
C GLN A 594 -12.86 33.70 1.60
N ASN A 595 -12.10 34.07 0.56
CA ASN A 595 -12.27 35.35 -0.15
C ASN A 595 -13.07 35.23 -1.45
N GLN A 596 -13.59 34.06 -1.75
CA GLN A 596 -14.56 33.93 -2.82
C GLN A 596 -15.92 34.40 -2.32
N ASP A 597 -16.12 35.74 -2.34
CA ASP A 597 -17.43 36.30 -2.61
C ASP A 597 -17.84 35.71 -3.97
N TYR A 598 -18.73 34.78 -3.92
CA TYR A 598 -19.16 33.98 -5.07
C TYR A 598 -19.84 34.90 -6.07
N ASP A 599 -19.06 35.61 -6.87
CA ASP A 599 -19.56 36.41 -8.00
C ASP A 599 -20.02 35.42 -9.09
N GLU A 600 -21.23 34.89 -8.87
CA GLU A 600 -21.93 34.02 -9.82
C GLU A 600 -22.00 34.63 -11.22
N SER A 601 -21.92 35.96 -11.33
CA SER A 601 -22.06 36.68 -12.59
C SER A 601 -20.89 36.51 -13.54
N LYS A 602 -19.70 36.18 -13.03
CA LYS A 602 -18.48 36.02 -13.83
C LYS A 602 -18.21 34.59 -14.34
N ASN A 603 -18.88 33.59 -13.77
CA ASN A 603 -18.69 32.17 -14.14
C ASN A 603 -19.83 31.60 -15.01
N THR A 604 -20.66 32.44 -15.63
CA THR A 604 -21.88 32.06 -16.36
C THR A 604 -21.63 31.34 -17.70
N THR A 605 -20.40 31.14 -18.13
CA THR A 605 -20.11 30.50 -19.43
C THR A 605 -19.72 29.02 -19.33
N TYR A 606 -19.47 28.48 -18.12
CA TYR A 606 -19.05 27.09 -17.98
C TYR A 606 -20.23 26.21 -17.53
N ASP A 607 -20.77 25.44 -18.48
CA ASP A 607 -21.82 24.46 -18.19
C ASP A 607 -21.22 23.19 -17.58
N TYR A 608 -21.15 23.16 -16.26
CA TYR A 608 -20.65 22.02 -15.49
C TYR A 608 -21.39 20.72 -15.82
N ASN A 609 -22.72 20.78 -15.97
CA ASN A 609 -23.54 19.61 -16.24
C ASN A 609 -23.26 19.03 -17.62
N ALA A 610 -23.19 19.89 -18.64
CA ALA A 610 -22.85 19.46 -19.99
C ALA A 610 -21.47 18.82 -20.07
N LYS A 611 -20.47 19.41 -19.39
CA LYS A 611 -19.10 18.87 -19.37
C LYS A 611 -18.99 17.56 -18.59
N GLU A 612 -19.70 17.44 -17.47
CA GLU A 612 -19.73 16.19 -16.71
C GLU A 612 -20.38 15.05 -17.52
N ILE A 613 -21.48 15.33 -18.24
CA ILE A 613 -22.11 14.37 -19.16
C ILE A 613 -21.14 13.94 -20.27
N GLU A 614 -20.38 14.87 -20.83
CA GLU A 614 -19.34 14.56 -21.84
C GLU A 614 -18.27 13.63 -21.28
N LEU A 615 -17.74 13.92 -20.09
CA LEU A 615 -16.76 13.11 -19.40
C LEU A 615 -17.29 11.70 -19.10
N GLU A 616 -18.50 11.58 -18.59
CA GLU A 616 -19.11 10.27 -18.35
C GLU A 616 -19.32 9.47 -19.65
N GLN A 617 -19.69 10.11 -20.76
CA GLN A 617 -19.79 9.45 -22.05
C GLN A 617 -18.44 8.97 -22.56
N LEU A 618 -17.37 9.74 -22.32
CA LEU A 618 -16.01 9.36 -22.63
C LEU A 618 -15.59 8.11 -21.82
N GLU A 619 -15.82 8.15 -20.53
CA GLU A 619 -15.52 7.04 -19.63
C GLU A 619 -16.29 5.76 -19.99
N LYS A 620 -17.58 5.88 -20.27
CA LYS A 620 -18.42 4.76 -20.75
C LYS A 620 -17.87 4.14 -22.04
N ARG A 621 -17.37 4.97 -22.96
CA ARG A 621 -16.74 4.48 -24.22
C ARG A 621 -15.47 3.68 -23.92
N TYR A 622 -14.58 4.20 -23.07
CA TYR A 622 -13.33 3.51 -22.73
C TYR A 622 -13.57 2.22 -21.95
N ARG A 623 -14.52 2.21 -21.00
CA ARG A 623 -14.93 0.97 -20.29
C ARG A 623 -15.42 -0.10 -21.26
N LYS A 624 -16.25 0.28 -22.23
CA LYS A 624 -16.76 -0.65 -23.24
C LYS A 624 -15.63 -1.22 -24.10
N MET A 625 -14.66 -0.40 -24.51
CA MET A 625 -13.48 -0.84 -25.25
C MET A 625 -12.60 -1.80 -24.44
N ALA A 626 -12.38 -1.54 -23.15
CA ALA A 626 -11.62 -2.42 -22.27
C ALA A 626 -12.30 -3.78 -22.11
N ALA A 627 -13.62 -3.80 -21.91
CA ALA A 627 -14.39 -5.05 -21.78
C ALA A 627 -14.34 -5.90 -23.06
N THR A 628 -14.37 -5.29 -24.25
CA THR A 628 -14.33 -6.00 -25.53
C THR A 628 -12.95 -6.64 -25.79
N THR A 629 -11.88 -6.00 -25.33
CA THR A 629 -10.51 -6.54 -25.46
C THR A 629 -10.32 -7.78 -24.57
N THR A 630 -10.95 -7.84 -23.43
CA THR A 630 -10.86 -8.98 -22.50
C THR A 630 -11.61 -10.21 -23.01
N THR A 631 -12.71 -10.02 -23.73
CA THR A 631 -13.52 -11.14 -24.28
C THR A 631 -12.85 -11.84 -25.44
N SER A 632 -11.96 -11.18 -26.17
CA SER A 632 -11.23 -11.77 -27.30
C SER A 632 -10.09 -12.70 -26.88
N THR A 633 -9.67 -12.67 -25.62
CA THR A 633 -8.53 -13.45 -25.12
C THR A 633 -8.97 -14.75 -24.41
N THR A 634 -10.27 -14.98 -24.21
CA THR A 634 -10.77 -16.08 -23.37
C THR A 634 -11.39 -17.24 -24.19
N THR A 635 -11.20 -17.31 -25.50
CA THR A 635 -11.70 -18.44 -26.28
C THR A 635 -10.53 -19.19 -26.91
N THR A 636 -9.90 -20.10 -26.22
CA THR A 636 -9.46 -21.43 -26.66
C THR A 636 -8.61 -22.11 -25.58
N THR A 637 -9.27 -22.80 -24.68
CA THR A 637 -8.61 -23.91 -23.97
C THR A 637 -9.47 -25.16 -24.20
N THR A 638 -9.30 -25.75 -25.37
CA THR A 638 -9.67 -27.16 -25.61
C THR A 638 -8.46 -28.01 -25.26
N THR A 639 -8.64 -28.84 -24.30
CA THR A 639 -7.72 -29.93 -23.88
C THR A 639 -7.26 -30.76 -25.08
N PRO A 640 -5.97 -30.91 -25.38
CA PRO A 640 -5.52 -31.89 -26.35
C PRO A 640 -5.20 -33.22 -25.67
N LYS A 641 -5.85 -34.24 -26.12
CA LYS A 641 -5.48 -35.64 -25.96
C LYS A 641 -4.10 -35.89 -26.61
N ALA A 642 -3.21 -36.50 -25.87
CA ALA A 642 -1.85 -36.77 -26.33
C ALA A 642 -1.84 -37.63 -27.62
N THR A 643 -1.16 -37.14 -28.66
CA THR A 643 -0.65 -37.96 -29.75
C THR A 643 0.67 -37.33 -30.22
N THR A 644 1.73 -38.09 -30.07
CA THR A 644 3.09 -37.77 -30.45
C THR A 644 3.20 -37.75 -31.97
N THR A 645 3.55 -36.64 -32.59
CA THR A 645 4.12 -36.64 -33.94
C THR A 645 5.01 -35.42 -34.12
N THR A 646 6.26 -35.63 -34.37
CA THR A 646 7.32 -34.68 -34.64
C THR A 646 7.09 -34.06 -36.01
N THR A 647 6.93 -32.73 -36.11
CA THR A 647 7.02 -32.05 -37.41
C THR A 647 7.62 -30.65 -37.18
N THR A 648 8.73 -30.43 -37.83
CA THR A 648 9.47 -29.17 -37.96
C THR A 648 8.66 -28.17 -38.75
N THR A 649 8.32 -27.01 -38.19
CA THR A 649 7.64 -25.96 -38.95
C THR A 649 8.36 -24.63 -38.81
N THR A 650 8.79 -24.12 -39.93
CA THR A 650 9.42 -22.82 -40.20
C THR A 650 8.38 -21.70 -39.98
N PHE A 651 8.70 -20.71 -39.13
CA PHE A 651 7.88 -19.50 -38.97
C PHE A 651 8.00 -18.57 -40.19
N ARG A 652 6.87 -18.31 -40.82
CA ARG A 652 6.72 -17.27 -41.86
C ARG A 652 5.83 -16.17 -41.25
N SER A 653 6.39 -14.96 -41.12
CA SER A 653 5.66 -13.79 -40.62
C SER A 653 4.64 -13.31 -41.68
N VAL A 654 3.39 -13.20 -41.30
CA VAL A 654 2.31 -12.61 -42.11
C VAL A 654 2.06 -11.18 -41.64
N VAL A 655 2.40 -10.24 -42.51
CA VAL A 655 2.04 -8.82 -42.32
C VAL A 655 0.62 -8.62 -42.88
N VAL A 656 -0.34 -8.36 -42.04
CA VAL A 656 -1.71 -8.00 -42.42
C VAL A 656 -1.79 -6.48 -42.59
N LYS A 657 -1.88 -6.02 -43.82
CA LYS A 657 -2.23 -4.63 -44.19
C LYS A 657 -3.75 -4.51 -44.23
N THR A 658 -4.35 -3.84 -43.26
CA THR A 658 -5.77 -3.44 -43.32
C THR A 658 -5.89 -2.14 -44.10
N LYS A 659 -6.58 -2.18 -45.23
CA LYS A 659 -7.04 -1.01 -46.00
C LYS A 659 -8.35 -0.50 -45.39
N ILE A 660 -8.36 0.78 -44.99
CA ILE A 660 -9.58 1.52 -44.64
C ILE A 660 -10.13 2.17 -45.92
N PRO A 661 -11.42 2.06 -46.24
CA PRO A 661 -12.00 2.73 -47.40
C PRO A 661 -12.19 4.24 -47.14
N LYS A 662 -11.64 5.05 -48.01
CA LYS A 662 -11.95 6.48 -48.12
C LYS A 662 -13.27 6.64 -48.86
N SER A 663 -14.35 7.05 -48.18
CA SER A 663 -15.43 7.80 -48.84
C SER A 663 -16.23 8.54 -47.81
N GLN A 664 -16.54 9.79 -48.13
CA GLN A 664 -17.42 10.76 -47.46
C GLN A 664 -16.81 11.58 -46.33
N ILE A 665 -16.10 12.63 -46.71
CA ILE A 665 -16.26 14.00 -46.18
C ILE A 665 -15.68 14.91 -47.27
N LYS A 666 -16.52 15.42 -48.14
CA LYS A 666 -16.32 16.63 -48.94
C LYS A 666 -17.52 17.53 -48.68
N ASP A 667 -17.22 18.80 -48.53
CA ASP A 667 -18.07 19.97 -48.51
C ASP A 667 -18.34 20.54 -47.09
N SER A 668 -17.39 21.34 -46.68
CA SER A 668 -17.61 22.73 -46.17
C SER A 668 -16.34 23.21 -45.52
N LEU A 669 -15.61 24.06 -46.23
CA LEU A 669 -14.77 25.13 -45.71
C LEU A 669 -13.79 25.59 -46.81
N LEU A 670 -14.34 26.38 -47.69
CA LEU A 670 -13.56 27.32 -48.51
C LEU A 670 -13.90 28.71 -47.98
N LYS A 671 -12.94 29.30 -47.24
CA LYS A 671 -12.60 30.73 -47.19
C LYS A 671 -11.88 31.08 -45.88
N SER A 672 -10.60 31.12 -45.92
CA SER A 672 -9.76 32.25 -45.52
C SER A 672 -8.29 31.75 -45.50
N GLY A 673 -7.54 32.28 -46.42
CA GLY A 673 -6.11 32.05 -46.47
C GLY A 673 -5.40 32.90 -45.44
N GLU A 674 -4.52 32.28 -44.70
CA GLU A 674 -3.29 32.89 -44.23
C GLU A 674 -2.32 31.80 -43.82
N SER A 675 -1.11 31.96 -44.29
CA SER A 675 0.06 31.12 -44.13
C SER A 675 0.46 30.98 -42.68
N MET A 676 0.43 29.74 -42.15
CA MET A 676 1.20 29.43 -40.94
C MET A 676 1.96 28.12 -41.09
N LYS A 677 3.24 28.22 -40.83
CA LYS A 677 4.23 27.13 -40.86
C LYS A 677 3.79 25.93 -40.03
N LYS A 678 3.95 24.74 -40.62
CA LYS A 678 3.74 23.46 -39.96
C LYS A 678 4.53 23.37 -38.63
N PRO A 679 3.92 22.94 -37.54
CA PRO A 679 4.66 22.38 -36.41
C PRO A 679 5.15 20.99 -36.77
N VAL A 680 6.39 20.74 -36.45
CA VAL A 680 7.03 19.44 -36.55
C VAL A 680 6.39 18.53 -35.48
N ASP A 681 5.73 17.48 -35.91
CA ASP A 681 5.29 16.39 -35.08
C ASP A 681 6.52 15.75 -34.39
N LYS A 682 6.77 16.10 -33.15
CA LYS A 682 7.60 15.30 -32.26
C LYS A 682 6.73 14.17 -31.75
N GLU A 683 6.72 13.05 -32.42
CA GLU A 683 6.44 11.77 -31.80
C GLU A 683 7.30 11.65 -30.54
N LEU A 684 6.67 11.55 -29.37
CA LEU A 684 7.33 11.06 -28.18
C LEU A 684 7.61 9.57 -28.37
N SER A 685 8.68 9.26 -29.10
CA SER A 685 9.30 7.96 -28.99
C SER A 685 9.87 7.88 -27.56
N PHE A 686 9.28 7.04 -26.73
CA PHE A 686 10.00 6.49 -25.60
C PHE A 686 11.18 5.74 -26.20
N GLN A 687 12.36 6.34 -26.21
CA GLN A 687 13.58 5.59 -26.37
C GLN A 687 13.59 4.56 -25.23
N GLU A 688 13.40 3.31 -25.57
CA GLU A 688 14.00 2.22 -24.83
C GLU A 688 15.50 2.54 -24.86
N ASP A 689 16.03 3.06 -23.76
CA ASP A 689 17.44 2.99 -23.49
C ASP A 689 17.77 1.48 -23.41
N ASN A 690 18.09 0.90 -24.55
CA ASN A 690 18.87 -0.30 -24.61
C ASN A 690 20.22 0.08 -24.01
N GLU A 691 20.38 -0.07 -22.69
CA GLU A 691 21.67 -0.29 -22.13
C GLU A 691 22.25 -1.51 -22.84
N GLU A 692 23.15 -1.29 -23.77
CA GLU A 692 24.05 -2.32 -24.26
C GLU A 692 24.70 -2.95 -23.03
N SER A 693 24.13 -4.07 -22.59
CA SER A 693 24.85 -4.97 -21.70
C SER A 693 26.18 -5.30 -22.41
N PRO A 694 27.32 -5.22 -21.71
CA PRO A 694 28.60 -5.53 -22.32
C PRO A 694 28.49 -6.89 -22.97
N LYS A 695 28.83 -6.99 -24.25
CA LYS A 695 28.83 -8.23 -25.02
C LYS A 695 29.78 -9.19 -24.31
N VAL A 696 29.25 -9.99 -23.40
CA VAL A 696 29.95 -11.11 -22.83
C VAL A 696 30.17 -12.08 -23.96
N ASN A 697 31.44 -12.32 -24.23
CA ASN A 697 31.87 -13.22 -25.28
C ASN A 697 31.27 -14.60 -25.01
N THR A 698 30.14 -14.92 -25.64
CA THR A 698 29.29 -16.09 -25.34
C THR A 698 30.07 -17.42 -25.42
N SER A 699 31.14 -17.45 -26.22
CA SER A 699 32.01 -18.63 -26.30
C SER A 699 32.78 -18.93 -25.00
N LYS A 700 33.24 -17.90 -24.27
CA LYS A 700 33.93 -18.11 -22.97
C LYS A 700 32.96 -18.48 -21.85
N ALA A 701 31.77 -17.93 -21.84
CA ALA A 701 30.74 -18.27 -20.85
C ALA A 701 30.27 -19.73 -20.98
N VAL A 702 30.11 -20.22 -22.19
CA VAL A 702 29.74 -21.63 -22.44
C VAL A 702 30.82 -22.60 -21.94
N TRP A 703 32.09 -22.26 -22.14
CA TRP A 703 33.20 -23.12 -21.65
C TRP A 703 33.31 -23.11 -20.14
N VAL A 704 33.03 -22.00 -19.46
CA VAL A 704 33.01 -21.95 -17.99
C VAL A 704 31.86 -22.78 -17.42
N VAL A 705 30.67 -22.69 -17.99
CA VAL A 705 29.53 -23.50 -17.56
C VAL A 705 29.79 -25.00 -17.80
N ALA A 706 30.36 -25.35 -18.95
CA ALA A 706 30.74 -26.74 -19.24
C ALA A 706 31.79 -27.26 -18.26
N ALA A 707 32.78 -26.46 -17.91
CA ALA A 707 33.84 -26.85 -16.94
C ALA A 707 33.22 -27.07 -15.54
N VAL A 708 32.31 -26.21 -15.09
CA VAL A 708 31.64 -26.35 -13.79
C VAL A 708 30.78 -27.61 -13.77
N LEU A 709 30.04 -27.91 -14.84
CA LEU A 709 29.24 -29.13 -14.94
C LEU A 709 30.09 -30.40 -14.92
N VAL A 710 31.23 -30.42 -15.61
CA VAL A 710 32.17 -31.56 -15.58
C VAL A 710 32.74 -31.75 -14.19
N ALA A 711 33.11 -30.66 -13.52
CA ALA A 711 33.64 -30.72 -12.14
C ALA A 711 32.60 -31.25 -11.15
N THR A 712 31.35 -30.80 -11.24
CA THR A 712 30.24 -31.28 -10.36
C THR A 712 29.95 -32.76 -10.59
N VAL A 713 29.88 -33.21 -11.84
CA VAL A 713 29.68 -34.62 -12.19
C VAL A 713 30.83 -35.49 -11.64
N THR A 714 32.05 -35.02 -11.77
CA THR A 714 33.24 -35.74 -11.27
C THR A 714 33.22 -35.86 -9.73
N ILE A 715 32.82 -34.80 -9.03
CA ILE A 715 32.67 -34.82 -7.56
C ILE A 715 31.57 -35.81 -7.15
N CYS A 716 30.43 -35.81 -7.87
CA CYS A 716 29.35 -36.76 -7.60
C CYS A 716 29.77 -38.21 -7.82
N ILE A 717 30.53 -38.50 -8.88
CA ILE A 717 31.09 -39.85 -9.16
C ILE A 717 32.03 -40.27 -8.03
N ILE A 718 32.93 -39.40 -7.61
CA ILE A 718 33.85 -39.69 -6.51
C ILE A 718 33.09 -39.94 -5.20
N ALA A 719 32.06 -39.17 -4.91
CA ALA A 719 31.23 -39.35 -3.72
C ALA A 719 30.46 -40.70 -3.74
N ILE A 720 29.95 -41.10 -4.91
CA ILE A 720 29.25 -42.38 -5.08
C ILE A 720 30.21 -43.57 -4.92
N PHE A 721 31.41 -43.48 -5.53
CA PHE A 721 32.40 -44.51 -5.40
C PHE A 721 33.01 -44.59 -4.01
N GLY A 722 33.25 -43.45 -3.36
CA GLY A 722 33.65 -43.36 -1.97
C GLY A 722 32.66 -43.99 -1.02
N ARG A 723 31.35 -43.72 -1.23
CA ARG A 723 30.25 -44.30 -0.45
C ARG A 723 30.15 -45.82 -0.64
N ARG A 724 30.39 -46.36 -1.84
CA ARG A 724 30.42 -47.81 -2.12
C ARG A 724 31.64 -48.49 -1.46
N ARG A 725 32.77 -47.83 -1.29
CA ARG A 725 33.94 -48.37 -0.62
C ARG A 725 33.80 -48.41 0.90
N CYS A 726 33.12 -47.45 1.50
CA CYS A 726 32.85 -47.41 2.95
C CYS A 726 31.77 -48.44 3.39
N ASN A 727 30.88 -48.94 2.48
CA ASN A 727 29.82 -49.86 2.81
C ASN A 727 30.22 -51.34 2.72
N ARG A 728 31.47 -51.70 2.44
CA ARG A 728 31.96 -53.08 2.52
C ARG A 728 32.31 -53.40 3.98
N THR A 729 31.37 -53.94 4.74
CA THR A 729 31.55 -54.55 6.03
C THR A 729 32.34 -55.84 5.90
N PRO A 730 33.37 -56.12 6.76
CA PRO A 730 34.01 -57.43 6.80
C PRO A 730 33.06 -58.44 7.46
N LYS A 731 32.88 -59.59 6.83
CA LYS A 731 32.13 -60.75 7.36
C LYS A 731 32.79 -61.20 8.66
N ASN A 732 32.02 -61.23 9.73
CA ASN A 732 32.41 -61.85 11.00
C ASN A 732 32.75 -63.30 10.83
N ARG A 733 33.95 -63.71 11.26
CA ARG A 733 34.26 -65.05 11.67
C ARG A 733 33.91 -65.20 13.17
N ARG A 734 33.00 -66.12 13.47
CA ARG A 734 32.77 -66.66 14.81
C ARG A 734 33.97 -67.53 15.16
N TYR A 735 34.50 -67.44 16.38
CA TYR A 735 35.03 -68.54 17.19
C TYR A 735 34.69 -68.25 18.64
N VAL A 736 33.94 -69.25 19.22
CA VAL A 736 33.80 -69.81 20.56
C VAL A 736 33.87 -68.83 21.74
#